data_9e8d0e8df653944f409e19f2e88b5150
#
_entry.id   9e8d0e8df653944f409e19f2e88b5150
#
_cell.length_a   1.000
_cell.length_b   1.000
_cell.length_c   1.000
_cell.angle_alpha   90.00
_cell.angle_beta   90.00
_cell.angle_gamma   90.00
#
_symmetry.space_group_name_H-M   'P 1'
#
loop_
_entity.id
_entity.type
_entity.pdbx_description
1 polymer ?
#
loop_
_entity_poly.entity_id
_entity_poly.type
_entity_poly.pdbx_seq_one_letter_code
_entity_poly.pdbx_strand_id
1 'polypeptide(L)'
;MNKQTLLQALKYLASVLLSLFIIGVVSGVLVFTYYVAKSPTLSEKDLVATTSSKIYDSDNNLIADLGSEKRVNASTDQIPTQLVDAIVAIEDHRFFNHRGVDFIRIGGAFLSNLKGGGRQGGSTLTQQLIKLTYFSTSSADATLSRKIQEAWLATQLERKATKQEILTYYVNKVYMSNGNYGMQTASQSYYGKDLKDLTLPQIALLAGMPQAPNQYDPYTNPEAATQRRNLVLSEMYELKYISPEQYEQAINTPVTDGLQSLKNSASYPAYMDNYLKEVIEQVEEETGYNVLTTGMEVYTNVNTEAQKKLWDIYNTEEYVAYPDDELQVASTVMDVTNGKVIAQLGARHQSSNVSFGTNQAVETNRDWGSTMKPITDYAPALEYNVFTSTAASIQDAPYYFPGTSTPVYNWDKRYYGWITIQYAIQESRNVPAVKSLEAVGLDNSLKFLNGLGINYPEMHYSNAISSNTSESGNQYGASSEKMAAAYAAFANGGTYYKPQYVNRVVFSDGTEKVFSNGGSKAMKETTAYMMTDMMKTVLQSGTGTNAAIPGVYQAGKTGTSNYADDELEKLTKPYYSSSIVTPDELFVGYTPQYSMAVWTGYSNRLTPVLDDGVKVATDVYRSMMLYLTGYSNEDWTPPSGLFRSGSYLYLNGTSTYSRAYTQSSSSSTSESSSESSSQSTSESSEEHSSTNSSSQTSSTSSGTTSNSTSSNQGTEHR
;
A
#
# COMPACT_ATOMS: atom_id res chain seq x y z
N MET A 1 -41.93 -50.91 -1.19
CA MET A 1 -42.58 -49.86 -0.37
C MET A 1 -44.01 -49.71 -0.89
N ASN A 2 -45.04 -49.84 -0.03
CA ASN A 2 -46.43 -49.78 -0.46
C ASN A 2 -46.78 -48.34 -0.91
N LYS A 3 -47.60 -48.15 -1.97
CA LYS A 3 -47.98 -46.85 -2.55
C LYS A 3 -48.50 -45.83 -1.51
N GLN A 4 -49.15 -46.34 -0.45
CA GLN A 4 -49.62 -45.53 0.68
C GLN A 4 -48.49 -45.01 1.59
N THR A 5 -47.46 -45.82 1.86
CA THR A 5 -46.27 -45.43 2.65
C THR A 5 -45.43 -44.38 1.92
N LEU A 6 -45.30 -44.48 0.57
CA LEU A 6 -44.65 -43.51 -0.25
C LEU A 6 -45.39 -42.16 -0.24
N LEU A 7 -46.71 -42.19 -0.33
CA LEU A 7 -47.55 -40.96 -0.31
C LEU A 7 -47.50 -40.27 1.07
N GLN A 8 -47.45 -41.03 2.17
CA GLN A 8 -47.25 -40.47 3.52
C GLN A 8 -45.86 -39.85 3.66
N ALA A 9 -44.80 -40.50 3.21
CA ALA A 9 -43.44 -39.98 3.26
C ALA A 9 -43.30 -38.67 2.43
N LEU A 10 -43.96 -38.60 1.25
CA LEU A 10 -43.98 -37.37 0.43
C LEU A 10 -44.72 -36.23 1.14
N LYS A 11 -45.85 -36.50 1.83
CA LYS A 11 -46.58 -35.48 2.60
C LYS A 11 -45.74 -34.97 3.79
N TYR A 12 -45.04 -35.84 4.51
CA TYR A 12 -44.11 -35.42 5.58
C TYR A 12 -42.97 -34.59 5.06
N LEU A 13 -42.34 -34.99 3.93
CA LEU A 13 -41.29 -34.23 3.29
C LEU A 13 -41.80 -32.83 2.84
N ALA A 14 -42.98 -32.78 2.24
CA ALA A 14 -43.59 -31.51 1.83
C ALA A 14 -43.91 -30.59 3.02
N SER A 15 -44.37 -31.16 4.16
CA SER A 15 -44.63 -30.43 5.41
C SER A 15 -43.34 -29.87 6.00
N VAL A 16 -42.26 -30.66 6.03
CA VAL A 16 -40.95 -30.23 6.51
C VAL A 16 -40.41 -29.11 5.62
N LEU A 17 -40.47 -29.24 4.28
CA LEU A 17 -40.05 -28.22 3.34
C LEU A 17 -40.85 -26.93 3.50
N LEU A 18 -42.18 -27.04 3.66
CA LEU A 18 -43.04 -25.88 3.92
C LEU A 18 -42.72 -25.21 5.26
N SER A 19 -42.46 -25.98 6.31
CA SER A 19 -42.06 -25.43 7.62
C SER A 19 -40.72 -24.71 7.54
N LEU A 20 -39.71 -25.28 6.87
CA LEU A 20 -38.40 -24.64 6.63
C LEU A 20 -38.55 -23.36 5.80
N PHE A 21 -39.42 -23.37 4.79
CA PHE A 21 -39.70 -22.18 4.00
C PHE A 21 -40.36 -21.08 4.85
N ILE A 22 -41.34 -21.39 5.70
CA ILE A 22 -41.99 -20.42 6.60
C ILE A 22 -40.96 -19.87 7.61
N ILE A 23 -40.12 -20.71 8.20
CA ILE A 23 -39.05 -20.27 9.13
C ILE A 23 -38.10 -19.33 8.39
N GLY A 24 -37.70 -19.66 7.16
CA GLY A 24 -36.85 -18.83 6.32
C GLY A 24 -37.45 -17.45 6.03
N VAL A 25 -38.76 -17.41 5.68
CA VAL A 25 -39.49 -16.15 5.44
C VAL A 25 -39.58 -15.32 6.72
N VAL A 26 -39.95 -15.92 7.85
CA VAL A 26 -40.05 -15.21 9.15
C VAL A 26 -38.69 -14.65 9.59
N SER A 27 -37.66 -15.47 9.48
CA SER A 27 -36.28 -15.01 9.77
C SER A 27 -35.83 -13.87 8.85
N GLY A 28 -36.15 -13.95 7.55
CA GLY A 28 -35.87 -12.91 6.58
C GLY A 28 -36.59 -11.59 6.91
N VAL A 29 -37.85 -11.65 7.31
CA VAL A 29 -38.63 -10.47 7.74
C VAL A 29 -38.06 -9.85 9.02
N LEU A 30 -37.62 -10.67 10.00
CA LEU A 30 -37.01 -10.17 11.23
C LEU A 30 -35.68 -9.48 10.94
N VAL A 31 -34.81 -10.06 10.10
CA VAL A 31 -33.55 -9.47 9.68
C VAL A 31 -33.79 -8.17 8.90
N PHE A 32 -34.75 -8.16 7.98
CA PHE A 32 -35.13 -6.98 7.22
C PHE A 32 -35.58 -5.84 8.16
N THR A 33 -36.52 -6.11 9.04
CA THR A 33 -37.05 -5.11 10.01
C THR A 33 -35.95 -4.58 10.94
N TYR A 34 -35.04 -5.43 11.38
CA TYR A 34 -33.92 -5.04 12.21
C TYR A 34 -33.01 -4.02 11.50
N TYR A 35 -32.65 -4.29 10.22
CA TYR A 35 -31.78 -3.36 9.48
C TYR A 35 -32.51 -2.11 9.02
N VAL A 36 -33.80 -2.20 8.67
CA VAL A 36 -34.65 -1.03 8.37
C VAL A 36 -34.76 -0.07 9.57
N ALA A 37 -34.88 -0.60 10.78
CA ALA A 37 -34.92 0.23 11.99
C ALA A 37 -33.62 1.00 12.26
N LYS A 38 -32.51 0.56 11.67
CA LYS A 38 -31.20 1.23 11.73
C LYS A 38 -30.90 2.12 10.52
N SER A 39 -31.84 2.26 9.58
CA SER A 39 -31.64 3.08 8.39
C SER A 39 -31.62 4.58 8.78
N PRO A 40 -30.78 5.40 8.12
CA PRO A 40 -30.84 6.85 8.28
C PRO A 40 -32.22 7.40 7.88
N THR A 41 -32.58 8.56 8.37
CA THR A 41 -33.82 9.23 8.01
C THR A 41 -33.68 9.90 6.65
N LEU A 42 -34.54 9.56 5.70
CA LEU A 42 -34.54 10.17 4.37
C LEU A 42 -34.94 11.64 4.44
N SER A 43 -34.04 12.55 4.11
CA SER A 43 -34.23 13.99 4.00
C SER A 43 -33.99 14.48 2.58
N GLU A 44 -34.89 15.27 2.04
CA GLU A 44 -34.70 15.92 0.74
C GLU A 44 -33.52 16.91 0.78
N LYS A 45 -33.29 17.53 1.92
CA LYS A 45 -32.16 18.42 2.13
C LYS A 45 -30.82 17.71 1.88
N ASP A 46 -30.68 16.43 2.26
CA ASP A 46 -29.45 15.67 2.05
C ASP A 46 -29.24 15.28 0.57
N LEU A 47 -30.34 15.15 -0.18
CA LEU A 47 -30.28 14.86 -1.62
C LEU A 47 -29.84 16.08 -2.44
N VAL A 48 -30.19 17.27 -1.99
CA VAL A 48 -29.93 18.56 -2.67
C VAL A 48 -28.69 19.25 -2.12
N ALA A 49 -28.28 18.96 -0.87
CA ALA A 49 -27.22 19.69 -0.19
C ALA A 49 -25.88 19.61 -0.92
N THR A 50 -25.35 20.77 -1.20
CA THR A 50 -23.97 21.02 -1.59
C THR A 50 -23.21 21.46 -0.33
N THR A 51 -22.90 20.52 0.55
CA THR A 51 -22.11 20.81 1.75
C THR A 51 -20.66 20.56 1.47
N SER A 52 -19.80 21.56 1.64
CA SER A 52 -18.35 21.39 1.62
C SER A 52 -17.86 20.80 2.93
N SER A 53 -16.80 20.00 2.84
CA SER A 53 -16.07 19.53 4.01
C SER A 53 -14.80 20.34 4.20
N LYS A 54 -14.56 20.78 5.42
CA LYS A 54 -13.38 21.54 5.79
C LYS A 54 -12.34 20.60 6.39
N ILE A 55 -11.12 20.67 5.87
CA ILE A 55 -10.01 19.84 6.33
C ILE A 55 -9.00 20.73 7.04
N TYR A 56 -8.61 20.28 8.22
CA TYR A 56 -7.68 21.00 9.10
C TYR A 56 -6.41 20.18 9.31
N ASP A 57 -5.26 20.86 9.47
CA ASP A 57 -3.98 20.24 9.82
C ASP A 57 -3.89 19.86 11.31
N SER A 58 -2.73 19.37 11.75
CA SER A 58 -2.46 19.00 13.14
C SER A 58 -2.58 20.16 14.13
N ASP A 59 -2.42 21.39 13.66
CA ASP A 59 -2.51 22.62 14.45
C ASP A 59 -3.88 23.30 14.34
N ASN A 60 -4.86 22.64 13.70
CA ASN A 60 -6.21 23.10 13.42
C ASN A 60 -6.28 24.31 12.46
N ASN A 61 -5.30 24.48 11.58
CA ASN A 61 -5.38 25.45 10.49
C ASN A 61 -6.18 24.83 9.33
N LEU A 62 -7.04 25.61 8.69
CA LEU A 62 -7.78 25.19 7.50
C LEU A 62 -6.82 25.00 6.31
N ILE A 63 -6.75 23.80 5.76
CA ILE A 63 -5.88 23.46 4.63
C ILE A 63 -6.65 23.17 3.33
N ALA A 64 -7.91 22.78 3.43
CA ALA A 64 -8.76 22.52 2.26
C ALA A 64 -10.24 22.76 2.59
N ASP A 65 -10.98 23.23 1.60
CA ASP A 65 -12.45 23.32 1.62
C ASP A 65 -12.98 22.48 0.43
N LEU A 66 -13.23 21.18 0.70
CA LEU A 66 -13.55 20.21 -0.33
C LEU A 66 -15.04 20.20 -0.64
N GLY A 67 -15.38 20.46 -1.89
CA GLY A 67 -16.74 20.36 -2.40
C GLY A 67 -17.47 21.67 -2.61
N SER A 68 -16.91 22.85 -2.23
CA SER A 68 -17.58 24.15 -2.35
C SER A 68 -17.44 24.81 -3.72
N GLU A 69 -16.35 24.60 -4.44
CA GLU A 69 -15.98 25.49 -5.54
C GLU A 69 -16.33 25.03 -6.97
N LYS A 70 -16.73 23.77 -7.20
CA LYS A 70 -16.98 23.22 -8.54
C LYS A 70 -18.33 22.52 -8.70
N ARG A 71 -19.40 23.02 -8.09
CA ARG A 71 -20.72 22.45 -8.34
C ARG A 71 -21.63 23.42 -9.05
N VAL A 72 -21.82 23.17 -10.33
CA VAL A 72 -22.91 23.76 -11.10
C VAL A 72 -24.00 22.72 -11.17
N ASN A 73 -25.07 22.93 -10.38
CA ASN A 73 -26.22 22.05 -10.43
C ASN A 73 -27.04 22.33 -11.70
N ALA A 74 -27.38 21.26 -12.42
CA ALA A 74 -28.35 21.34 -13.48
C ALA A 74 -29.76 21.28 -12.91
N SER A 75 -30.66 22.13 -13.38
CA SER A 75 -32.11 21.96 -13.18
C SER A 75 -32.63 20.86 -14.13
N THR A 76 -33.80 20.31 -13.81
CA THR A 76 -34.40 19.19 -14.57
C THR A 76 -34.54 19.50 -16.05
N ASP A 77 -34.88 20.72 -16.39
CA ASP A 77 -35.03 21.21 -17.78
C ASP A 77 -33.71 21.41 -18.54
N GLN A 78 -32.57 21.45 -17.82
CA GLN A 78 -31.25 21.57 -18.43
C GLN A 78 -30.63 20.20 -18.76
N ILE A 79 -31.22 19.10 -18.31
CA ILE A 79 -30.74 17.75 -18.58
C ILE A 79 -31.32 17.25 -19.92
N PRO A 80 -30.51 17.08 -20.97
CA PRO A 80 -31.02 16.66 -22.26
C PRO A 80 -31.53 15.20 -22.24
N THR A 81 -32.60 14.92 -22.97
CA THR A 81 -33.18 13.57 -23.08
C THR A 81 -32.13 12.52 -23.47
N GLN A 82 -31.21 12.87 -24.34
CA GLN A 82 -30.14 11.98 -24.79
C GLN A 82 -29.22 11.54 -23.64
N LEU A 83 -28.95 12.41 -22.64
CA LEU A 83 -28.19 12.07 -21.45
C LEU A 83 -28.99 11.16 -20.52
N VAL A 84 -30.30 11.43 -20.37
CA VAL A 84 -31.22 10.55 -19.63
C VAL A 84 -31.23 9.14 -20.25
N ASP A 85 -31.35 9.06 -21.56
CA ASP A 85 -31.36 7.79 -22.31
C ASP A 85 -30.03 7.03 -22.13
N ALA A 86 -28.88 7.73 -22.19
CA ALA A 86 -27.57 7.15 -21.99
C ALA A 86 -27.38 6.59 -20.57
N ILE A 87 -27.76 7.38 -19.54
CA ILE A 87 -27.70 6.93 -18.13
C ILE A 87 -28.60 5.72 -17.90
N VAL A 88 -29.85 5.79 -18.38
CA VAL A 88 -30.82 4.72 -18.22
C VAL A 88 -30.36 3.45 -18.96
N ALA A 89 -29.81 3.59 -20.16
CA ALA A 89 -29.29 2.47 -20.94
C ALA A 89 -28.22 1.69 -20.20
N ILE A 90 -27.24 2.38 -19.65
CA ILE A 90 -26.07 1.72 -19.05
C ILE A 90 -26.27 1.32 -17.58
N GLU A 91 -27.00 2.12 -16.81
CA GLU A 91 -27.13 1.93 -15.36
C GLU A 91 -28.42 1.21 -14.97
N ASP A 92 -29.55 1.55 -15.61
CA ASP A 92 -30.87 1.02 -15.20
C ASP A 92 -31.92 1.10 -16.33
N HIS A 93 -31.82 0.22 -17.33
CA HIS A 93 -32.68 0.25 -18.51
C HIS A 93 -34.21 0.06 -18.21
N ARG A 94 -34.55 -0.32 -16.97
CA ARG A 94 -35.97 -0.43 -16.50
C ARG A 94 -36.33 0.68 -15.50
N PHE A 95 -35.54 1.72 -15.38
CA PHE A 95 -35.68 2.79 -14.39
C PHE A 95 -37.13 3.32 -14.30
N PHE A 96 -37.77 3.58 -15.41
CA PHE A 96 -39.14 4.09 -15.45
C PHE A 96 -40.22 3.05 -15.11
N ASN A 97 -39.85 1.75 -14.98
CA ASN A 97 -40.78 0.65 -14.81
C ASN A 97 -40.80 0.06 -13.39
N HIS A 98 -39.91 0.45 -12.51
CA HIS A 98 -39.87 -0.02 -11.12
C HIS A 98 -40.05 1.12 -10.10
N ARG A 99 -40.19 0.77 -8.82
CA ARG A 99 -40.38 1.72 -7.70
C ARG A 99 -39.26 1.60 -6.66
N GLY A 100 -38.04 1.99 -7.05
CA GLY A 100 -36.86 1.99 -6.19
C GLY A 100 -36.03 0.72 -6.26
N VAL A 101 -36.67 -0.45 -6.42
CA VAL A 101 -36.00 -1.76 -6.52
C VAL A 101 -36.55 -2.51 -7.74
N ASP A 102 -35.68 -3.08 -8.56
CA ASP A 102 -36.03 -3.94 -9.68
C ASP A 102 -35.79 -5.42 -9.36
N PHE A 103 -36.83 -6.12 -8.89
CA PHE A 103 -36.76 -7.54 -8.55
C PHE A 103 -36.51 -8.44 -9.77
N ILE A 104 -36.88 -8.02 -10.97
CA ILE A 104 -36.65 -8.81 -12.21
C ILE A 104 -35.15 -8.76 -12.53
N ARG A 105 -34.53 -7.58 -12.44
CA ARG A 105 -33.08 -7.40 -12.65
C ARG A 105 -32.26 -8.15 -11.59
N ILE A 106 -32.68 -8.11 -10.33
CA ILE A 106 -32.01 -8.86 -9.24
C ILE A 106 -32.06 -10.36 -9.53
N GLY A 107 -33.23 -10.89 -9.93
CA GLY A 107 -33.38 -12.29 -10.30
C GLY A 107 -32.53 -12.70 -11.50
N GLY A 108 -32.46 -11.84 -12.52
CA GLY A 108 -31.64 -12.03 -13.72
C GLY A 108 -30.14 -12.04 -13.41
N ALA A 109 -29.68 -11.07 -12.60
CA ALA A 109 -28.28 -10.99 -12.16
C ALA A 109 -27.88 -12.20 -11.31
N PHE A 110 -28.76 -12.68 -10.44
CA PHE A 110 -28.53 -13.89 -9.65
C PHE A 110 -28.34 -15.13 -10.53
N LEU A 111 -29.22 -15.32 -11.52
CA LEU A 111 -29.16 -16.44 -12.47
C LEU A 111 -27.91 -16.36 -13.38
N SER A 112 -27.51 -15.16 -13.82
CA SER A 112 -26.31 -14.93 -14.63
C SER A 112 -25.05 -15.26 -13.84
N ASN A 113 -24.97 -14.81 -12.59
CA ASN A 113 -23.83 -15.08 -11.70
C ASN A 113 -23.69 -16.58 -11.38
N LEU A 114 -24.80 -17.32 -11.25
CA LEU A 114 -24.78 -18.78 -11.07
C LEU A 114 -24.27 -19.54 -12.29
N LYS A 115 -24.42 -18.96 -13.50
CA LYS A 115 -23.98 -19.57 -14.77
C LYS A 115 -22.54 -19.23 -15.16
N GLY A 116 -21.79 -18.52 -14.29
CA GLY A 116 -20.41 -18.09 -14.57
C GLY A 116 -20.30 -16.93 -15.57
N GLY A 117 -21.39 -16.26 -15.90
CA GLY A 117 -21.41 -14.97 -16.60
C GLY A 117 -20.89 -13.89 -15.67
N GLY A 118 -20.05 -12.95 -16.18
CA GLY A 118 -19.42 -11.89 -15.39
C GLY A 118 -20.41 -11.17 -14.45
N ARG A 119 -19.88 -10.55 -13.37
CA ARG A 119 -20.67 -9.87 -12.33
C ARG A 119 -21.59 -8.79 -12.94
N GLN A 120 -22.86 -9.09 -13.12
CA GLN A 120 -23.86 -8.15 -13.58
C GLN A 120 -24.45 -7.40 -12.38
N GLY A 121 -24.41 -6.05 -12.39
CA GLY A 121 -24.93 -5.21 -11.32
C GLY A 121 -26.44 -5.25 -11.23
N GLY A 122 -26.99 -5.53 -10.04
CA GLY A 122 -28.44 -5.60 -9.79
C GLY A 122 -29.02 -4.34 -9.14
N SER A 123 -28.26 -3.29 -8.88
CA SER A 123 -28.72 -2.07 -8.21
C SER A 123 -29.41 -1.12 -9.20
N THR A 124 -30.46 -0.43 -8.76
CA THR A 124 -31.15 0.60 -9.53
C THR A 124 -30.47 1.95 -9.38
N LEU A 125 -30.76 2.91 -10.28
CA LEU A 125 -30.33 4.31 -10.17
C LEU A 125 -30.74 4.93 -8.83
N THR A 126 -31.95 4.66 -8.37
CA THR A 126 -32.45 5.15 -7.09
C THR A 126 -31.62 4.59 -5.92
N GLN A 127 -31.23 3.30 -5.96
CA GLN A 127 -30.35 2.70 -4.95
C GLN A 127 -28.94 3.29 -5.01
N GLN A 128 -28.42 3.58 -6.20
CA GLN A 128 -27.14 4.26 -6.37
C GLN A 128 -27.17 5.68 -5.78
N LEU A 129 -28.22 6.45 -6.04
CA LEU A 129 -28.39 7.78 -5.45
C LEU A 129 -28.44 7.72 -3.91
N ILE A 130 -29.21 6.77 -3.35
CA ILE A 130 -29.27 6.55 -1.90
C ILE A 130 -27.88 6.16 -1.35
N LYS A 131 -27.16 5.28 -2.05
CA LYS A 131 -25.78 4.92 -1.70
C LYS A 131 -24.90 6.16 -1.64
N LEU A 132 -24.89 6.98 -2.69
CA LEU A 132 -24.09 8.21 -2.78
C LEU A 132 -24.44 9.26 -1.73
N THR A 133 -25.65 9.19 -1.14
CA THR A 133 -26.12 10.19 -0.16
C THR A 133 -25.89 9.75 1.27
N TYR A 134 -26.07 8.47 1.60
CA TYR A 134 -26.16 7.99 2.98
C TYR A 134 -25.17 6.89 3.34
N PHE A 135 -24.41 6.34 2.36
CA PHE A 135 -23.54 5.19 2.61
C PHE A 135 -22.16 5.36 1.98
N SER A 136 -21.19 4.60 2.49
CA SER A 136 -19.87 4.49 1.89
C SER A 136 -19.94 3.95 0.45
N THR A 137 -19.08 4.47 -0.42
CA THR A 137 -18.89 3.95 -1.78
C THR A 137 -17.88 2.81 -1.84
N SER A 138 -17.14 2.55 -0.75
CA SER A 138 -16.15 1.48 -0.65
C SER A 138 -16.75 0.10 -0.96
N SER A 139 -15.99 -0.71 -1.70
CA SER A 139 -16.36 -2.11 -2.00
C SER A 139 -16.31 -3.01 -0.77
N ALA A 140 -15.49 -2.69 0.24
CA ALA A 140 -15.38 -3.41 1.50
C ALA A 140 -16.68 -3.37 2.30
N ASP A 141 -17.45 -2.27 2.17
CA ASP A 141 -18.73 -2.07 2.85
C ASP A 141 -19.94 -2.65 2.11
N ALA A 142 -19.73 -3.43 1.06
CA ALA A 142 -20.82 -4.07 0.30
C ALA A 142 -21.55 -5.18 1.11
N THR A 143 -22.05 -4.83 2.30
CA THR A 143 -22.72 -5.74 3.22
C THR A 143 -24.20 -5.93 2.87
N LEU A 144 -24.76 -7.08 3.28
CA LEU A 144 -26.20 -7.34 3.15
C LEU A 144 -27.03 -6.30 3.92
N SER A 145 -26.54 -5.83 5.08
CA SER A 145 -27.14 -4.77 5.88
C SER A 145 -27.34 -3.50 5.06
N ARG A 146 -26.25 -2.98 4.46
CA ARG A 146 -26.32 -1.80 3.60
C ARG A 146 -27.26 -2.00 2.42
N LYS A 147 -27.23 -3.13 1.75
CA LYS A 147 -28.11 -3.40 0.61
C LYS A 147 -29.62 -3.41 0.98
N ILE A 148 -29.96 -3.89 2.17
CA ILE A 148 -31.33 -3.82 2.69
C ILE A 148 -31.71 -2.37 2.97
N GLN A 149 -30.86 -1.58 3.57
CA GLN A 149 -31.10 -0.16 3.87
C GLN A 149 -31.20 0.68 2.58
N GLU A 150 -30.30 0.47 1.59
CA GLU A 150 -30.38 1.09 0.27
C GLU A 150 -31.73 0.82 -0.40
N ALA A 151 -32.14 -0.45 -0.43
CA ALA A 151 -33.42 -0.84 -1.05
C ALA A 151 -34.62 -0.22 -0.34
N TRP A 152 -34.62 -0.18 0.98
CA TRP A 152 -35.67 0.46 1.77
C TRP A 152 -35.76 1.97 1.49
N LEU A 153 -34.64 2.68 1.61
CA LEU A 153 -34.59 4.12 1.37
C LEU A 153 -34.92 4.49 -0.08
N ALA A 154 -34.47 3.70 -1.06
CA ALA A 154 -34.85 3.86 -2.47
C ALA A 154 -36.34 3.76 -2.65
N THR A 155 -36.99 2.80 -2.00
CA THR A 155 -38.47 2.65 -2.05
C THR A 155 -39.18 3.85 -1.38
N GLN A 156 -38.61 4.40 -0.31
CA GLN A 156 -39.15 5.61 0.34
C GLN A 156 -38.99 6.84 -0.55
N LEU A 157 -37.82 7.00 -1.20
CA LEU A 157 -37.56 8.12 -2.10
C LEU A 157 -38.52 8.13 -3.29
N GLU A 158 -38.77 6.99 -3.92
CA GLU A 158 -39.69 6.86 -5.06
C GLU A 158 -41.18 7.11 -4.71
N ARG A 159 -41.52 7.20 -3.42
CA ARG A 159 -42.85 7.63 -2.95
C ARG A 159 -42.93 9.16 -2.77
N LYS A 160 -41.79 9.84 -2.66
CA LYS A 160 -41.70 11.27 -2.35
C LYS A 160 -41.27 12.10 -3.56
N ALA A 161 -40.46 11.52 -4.47
CA ALA A 161 -39.88 12.21 -5.63
C ALA A 161 -40.28 11.51 -6.93
N THR A 162 -40.40 12.29 -7.99
CA THR A 162 -40.61 11.82 -9.35
C THR A 162 -39.34 11.20 -9.94
N LYS A 163 -39.46 10.42 -11.00
CA LYS A 163 -38.32 9.84 -11.71
C LYS A 163 -37.36 10.91 -12.26
N GLN A 164 -37.90 12.02 -12.74
CA GLN A 164 -37.11 13.16 -13.21
C GLN A 164 -36.32 13.83 -12.09
N GLU A 165 -36.94 14.05 -10.93
CA GLU A 165 -36.24 14.59 -9.76
C GLU A 165 -35.14 13.66 -9.27
N ILE A 166 -35.38 12.33 -9.22
CA ILE A 166 -34.38 11.33 -8.85
C ILE A 166 -33.20 11.36 -9.81
N LEU A 167 -33.45 11.46 -11.12
CA LEU A 167 -32.40 11.62 -12.14
C LEU A 167 -31.63 12.92 -11.97
N THR A 168 -32.32 14.02 -11.68
CA THR A 168 -31.71 15.33 -11.43
C THR A 168 -30.78 15.28 -10.22
N TYR A 169 -31.21 14.67 -9.12
CA TYR A 169 -30.37 14.47 -7.94
C TYR A 169 -29.15 13.61 -8.26
N TYR A 170 -29.32 12.53 -9.03
CA TYR A 170 -28.24 11.64 -9.47
C TYR A 170 -27.22 12.40 -10.32
N VAL A 171 -27.65 13.08 -11.37
CA VAL A 171 -26.81 13.87 -12.29
C VAL A 171 -25.99 14.92 -11.54
N ASN A 172 -26.57 15.53 -10.52
CA ASN A 172 -25.91 16.57 -9.72
C ASN A 172 -24.99 16.01 -8.63
N LYS A 173 -25.11 14.72 -8.27
CA LYS A 173 -24.39 14.15 -7.13
C LYS A 173 -23.21 13.25 -7.48
N VAL A 174 -23.22 12.64 -8.68
CA VAL A 174 -22.18 11.67 -9.09
C VAL A 174 -20.81 12.31 -9.18
N TYR A 175 -19.79 11.57 -8.70
CA TYR A 175 -18.40 11.93 -8.91
C TYR A 175 -17.96 11.60 -10.34
N MET A 176 -17.21 12.50 -10.97
CA MET A 176 -16.89 12.48 -12.39
C MET A 176 -15.38 12.57 -12.68
N SER A 177 -14.51 12.19 -11.72
CA SER A 177 -13.06 12.37 -11.77
C SER A 177 -12.61 13.84 -11.72
N ASN A 178 -11.30 14.06 -11.49
CA ASN A 178 -10.65 15.38 -11.47
C ASN A 178 -11.34 16.41 -10.55
N GLY A 179 -11.88 15.94 -9.39
CA GLY A 179 -12.57 16.80 -8.43
C GLY A 179 -13.94 17.32 -8.89
N ASN A 180 -14.48 16.84 -10.02
CA ASN A 180 -15.78 17.27 -10.52
C ASN A 180 -16.91 16.47 -9.90
N TYR A 181 -17.89 17.16 -9.31
CA TYR A 181 -19.13 16.59 -8.79
C TYR A 181 -20.32 17.11 -9.60
N GLY A 182 -21.12 16.19 -10.10
CA GLY A 182 -22.21 16.45 -11.02
C GLY A 182 -21.77 16.51 -12.48
N MET A 183 -22.63 15.99 -13.36
CA MET A 183 -22.34 15.90 -14.79
C MET A 183 -22.30 17.27 -15.47
N GLN A 184 -23.05 18.28 -14.98
CA GLN A 184 -22.99 19.64 -15.51
C GLN A 184 -21.60 20.25 -15.23
N THR A 185 -21.07 20.07 -14.03
CA THR A 185 -19.72 20.50 -13.67
C THR A 185 -18.67 19.82 -14.54
N ALA A 186 -18.78 18.49 -14.71
CA ALA A 186 -17.86 17.74 -15.58
C ALA A 186 -17.95 18.18 -17.05
N SER A 187 -19.15 18.46 -17.55
CA SER A 187 -19.35 18.99 -18.89
C SER A 187 -18.63 20.32 -19.12
N GLN A 188 -18.75 21.23 -18.18
CA GLN A 188 -18.07 22.53 -18.24
C GLN A 188 -16.55 22.39 -18.06
N SER A 189 -16.11 21.52 -17.15
CA SER A 189 -14.68 21.27 -16.89
C SER A 189 -13.99 20.58 -18.06
N TYR A 190 -14.61 19.57 -18.64
CA TYR A 190 -14.01 18.75 -19.70
C TYR A 190 -14.17 19.33 -21.08
N TYR A 191 -15.32 19.96 -21.36
CA TYR A 191 -15.67 20.40 -22.72
C TYR A 191 -15.96 21.91 -22.84
N GLY A 192 -16.04 22.64 -21.69
CA GLY A 192 -16.43 24.05 -21.69
C GLY A 192 -17.86 24.30 -22.15
N LYS A 193 -18.76 23.28 -22.00
CA LYS A 193 -20.12 23.27 -22.53
C LYS A 193 -21.13 22.96 -21.44
N ASP A 194 -22.35 23.44 -21.63
CA ASP A 194 -23.50 22.95 -20.86
C ASP A 194 -23.92 21.56 -21.35
N LEU A 195 -24.61 20.77 -20.50
CA LEU A 195 -25.06 19.41 -20.84
C LEU A 195 -25.84 19.34 -22.14
N LYS A 196 -26.68 20.35 -22.43
CA LYS A 196 -27.50 20.44 -23.65
C LYS A 196 -26.70 20.61 -24.95
N ASP A 197 -25.44 21.08 -24.84
CA ASP A 197 -24.58 21.41 -26.00
C ASP A 197 -23.54 20.30 -26.27
N LEU A 198 -23.60 19.19 -25.51
CA LEU A 198 -22.73 18.05 -25.68
C LEU A 198 -23.08 17.23 -26.92
N THR A 199 -22.08 16.68 -27.58
CA THR A 199 -22.24 15.69 -28.64
C THR A 199 -22.57 14.31 -28.09
N LEU A 200 -23.13 13.42 -28.89
CA LEU A 200 -23.47 12.05 -28.46
C LEU A 200 -22.27 11.28 -27.87
N PRO A 201 -21.04 11.30 -28.45
CA PRO A 201 -19.89 10.65 -27.81
C PRO A 201 -19.54 11.24 -26.44
N GLN A 202 -19.67 12.56 -26.26
CA GLN A 202 -19.41 13.24 -24.99
C GLN A 202 -20.46 12.87 -23.94
N ILE A 203 -21.72 12.82 -24.33
CA ILE A 203 -22.84 12.34 -23.49
C ILE A 203 -22.60 10.91 -23.03
N ALA A 204 -22.24 10.02 -23.96
CA ALA A 204 -22.01 8.61 -23.66
C ALA A 204 -20.81 8.40 -22.72
N LEU A 205 -19.75 9.19 -22.85
CA LEU A 205 -18.63 9.17 -21.91
C LEU A 205 -19.08 9.59 -20.51
N LEU A 206 -19.74 10.74 -20.37
CA LEU A 206 -20.19 11.22 -19.06
C LEU A 206 -21.19 10.26 -18.41
N ALA A 207 -22.09 9.66 -19.16
CA ALA A 207 -23.02 8.65 -18.64
C ALA A 207 -22.30 7.37 -18.17
N GLY A 208 -21.18 7.02 -18.77
CA GLY A 208 -20.41 5.84 -18.47
C GLY A 208 -19.45 5.96 -17.27
N MET A 209 -18.96 7.17 -16.98
CA MET A 209 -17.93 7.42 -15.97
C MET A 209 -18.32 7.06 -14.53
N PRO A 210 -19.57 7.25 -14.03
CA PRO A 210 -19.91 7.08 -12.61
C PRO A 210 -19.62 5.70 -12.03
N GLN A 211 -19.50 4.66 -12.85
CA GLN A 211 -19.18 3.30 -12.40
C GLN A 211 -17.77 3.21 -11.77
N ALA A 212 -16.77 3.86 -12.39
CA ALA A 212 -15.40 3.92 -11.95
C ALA A 212 -14.72 5.19 -12.50
N PRO A 213 -15.02 6.37 -11.95
CA PRO A 213 -14.69 7.66 -12.54
C PRO A 213 -13.20 7.84 -12.85
N ASN A 214 -12.32 7.48 -11.92
CA ASN A 214 -10.87 7.59 -12.12
C ASN A 214 -10.33 6.57 -13.15
N GLN A 215 -10.95 5.39 -13.26
CA GLN A 215 -10.57 4.39 -14.26
C GLN A 215 -11.00 4.80 -15.67
N TYR A 216 -12.12 5.52 -15.80
CA TYR A 216 -12.68 5.96 -17.09
C TYR A 216 -12.38 7.44 -17.37
N ASP A 217 -11.37 7.98 -16.73
CA ASP A 217 -10.89 9.34 -16.95
C ASP A 217 -10.21 9.43 -18.34
N PRO A 218 -10.72 10.28 -19.27
CA PRO A 218 -10.19 10.37 -20.61
C PRO A 218 -8.80 11.03 -20.70
N TYR A 219 -8.35 11.70 -19.63
CA TYR A 219 -7.02 12.33 -19.56
C TYR A 219 -5.93 11.34 -19.17
N THR A 220 -6.24 10.42 -18.22
CA THR A 220 -5.26 9.48 -17.66
C THR A 220 -5.37 8.09 -18.28
N ASN A 221 -6.59 7.67 -18.70
CA ASN A 221 -6.89 6.32 -19.20
C ASN A 221 -7.79 6.35 -20.45
N PRO A 222 -7.33 6.95 -21.58
CA PRO A 222 -8.18 7.15 -22.77
C PRO A 222 -8.68 5.83 -23.38
N GLU A 223 -7.92 4.72 -23.27
CA GLU A 223 -8.35 3.42 -23.79
C GLU A 223 -9.53 2.85 -22.97
N ALA A 224 -9.44 2.85 -21.63
CA ALA A 224 -10.51 2.39 -20.77
C ALA A 224 -11.77 3.29 -20.90
N ALA A 225 -11.58 4.60 -21.01
CA ALA A 225 -12.62 5.57 -21.28
C ALA A 225 -13.32 5.30 -22.63
N THR A 226 -12.55 4.98 -23.69
CA THR A 226 -13.09 4.61 -25.00
C THR A 226 -13.94 3.34 -24.92
N GLN A 227 -13.44 2.30 -24.27
CA GLN A 227 -14.17 1.04 -24.11
C GLN A 227 -15.50 1.26 -23.37
N ARG A 228 -15.47 2.03 -22.28
CA ARG A 228 -16.65 2.33 -21.48
C ARG A 228 -17.68 3.16 -22.25
N ARG A 229 -17.23 4.23 -22.94
CA ARG A 229 -18.09 5.04 -23.83
C ARG A 229 -18.75 4.18 -24.91
N ASN A 230 -17.99 3.32 -25.56
CA ASN A 230 -18.51 2.46 -26.62
C ASN A 230 -19.53 1.45 -26.10
N LEU A 231 -19.36 0.97 -24.86
CA LEU A 231 -20.37 0.13 -24.19
C LEU A 231 -21.68 0.90 -24.00
N VAL A 232 -21.63 2.15 -23.53
CA VAL A 232 -22.83 3.00 -23.39
C VAL A 232 -23.53 3.18 -24.74
N LEU A 233 -22.77 3.49 -25.80
CA LEU A 233 -23.32 3.65 -27.16
C LEU A 233 -23.95 2.36 -27.67
N SER A 234 -23.37 1.19 -27.39
CA SER A 234 -23.90 -0.12 -27.74
C SER A 234 -25.25 -0.37 -27.05
N GLU A 235 -25.36 -0.09 -25.75
CA GLU A 235 -26.62 -0.24 -25.01
C GLU A 235 -27.71 0.71 -25.52
N MET A 236 -27.33 1.97 -25.82
CA MET A 236 -28.26 2.93 -26.43
C MET A 236 -28.77 2.47 -27.79
N TYR A 237 -27.89 1.86 -28.61
CA TYR A 237 -28.26 1.31 -29.91
C TYR A 237 -29.18 0.08 -29.77
N GLU A 238 -28.87 -0.87 -28.88
CA GLU A 238 -29.72 -2.06 -28.64
C GLU A 238 -31.11 -1.70 -28.13
N LEU A 239 -31.18 -0.64 -27.28
CA LEU A 239 -32.47 -0.11 -26.79
C LEU A 239 -33.17 0.83 -27.77
N LYS A 240 -32.58 1.07 -28.94
CA LYS A 240 -33.13 1.92 -30.04
C LYS A 240 -33.28 3.40 -29.63
N TYR A 241 -32.43 3.90 -28.74
CA TYR A 241 -32.35 5.32 -28.40
C TYR A 241 -31.55 6.11 -29.45
N ILE A 242 -30.69 5.45 -30.24
CA ILE A 242 -29.93 6.02 -31.33
C ILE A 242 -30.03 5.17 -32.60
N SER A 243 -29.83 5.80 -33.76
CA SER A 243 -29.83 5.10 -35.06
C SER A 243 -28.48 4.38 -35.30
N PRO A 244 -28.45 3.42 -36.26
CA PRO A 244 -27.17 2.79 -36.67
C PRO A 244 -26.11 3.80 -37.10
N GLU A 245 -26.51 4.83 -37.87
CA GLU A 245 -25.61 5.88 -38.36
C GLU A 245 -25.05 6.73 -37.23
N GLN A 246 -25.88 7.07 -36.22
CA GLN A 246 -25.46 7.79 -35.04
C GLN A 246 -24.45 6.95 -34.22
N TYR A 247 -24.74 5.65 -34.09
CA TYR A 247 -23.85 4.71 -33.38
C TYR A 247 -22.47 4.63 -34.05
N GLU A 248 -22.46 4.37 -35.39
CA GLU A 248 -21.20 4.25 -36.14
C GLU A 248 -20.37 5.57 -36.08
N GLN A 249 -21.02 6.71 -36.23
CA GLN A 249 -20.34 8.00 -36.13
C GLN A 249 -19.75 8.21 -34.74
N ALA A 250 -20.50 7.88 -33.68
CA ALA A 250 -20.09 8.12 -32.31
C ALA A 250 -18.92 7.23 -31.86
N ILE A 251 -18.89 5.95 -32.22
CA ILE A 251 -17.78 5.04 -31.87
C ILE A 251 -16.48 5.38 -32.59
N ASN A 252 -16.55 5.98 -33.78
CA ASN A 252 -15.37 6.39 -34.55
C ASN A 252 -14.81 7.76 -34.12
N THR A 253 -15.51 8.50 -33.26
CA THR A 253 -15.00 9.77 -32.71
C THR A 253 -13.98 9.48 -31.61
N PRO A 254 -12.78 10.08 -31.59
CA PRO A 254 -11.83 9.92 -30.50
C PRO A 254 -12.46 10.30 -29.16
N VAL A 255 -12.15 9.56 -28.07
CA VAL A 255 -12.68 9.88 -26.73
C VAL A 255 -12.19 11.21 -26.19
N THR A 256 -11.04 11.66 -26.70
CA THR A 256 -10.39 12.93 -26.35
C THR A 256 -10.90 14.12 -27.19
N ASP A 257 -11.85 13.87 -28.14
CA ASP A 257 -12.36 14.93 -29.00
C ASP A 257 -13.11 16.00 -28.21
N GLY A 258 -12.64 17.25 -28.37
CA GLY A 258 -13.19 18.42 -27.69
C GLY A 258 -12.81 18.57 -26.22
N LEU A 259 -11.95 17.72 -25.67
CA LEU A 259 -11.42 17.92 -24.32
C LEU A 259 -10.63 19.22 -24.22
N GLN A 260 -10.89 19.98 -23.18
CA GLN A 260 -10.13 21.19 -22.82
C GLN A 260 -9.05 20.85 -21.80
N SER A 261 -7.99 21.66 -21.74
CA SER A 261 -7.03 21.58 -20.63
C SER A 261 -7.76 21.79 -19.32
N LEU A 262 -7.62 20.85 -18.39
CA LEU A 262 -8.21 20.97 -17.05
C LEU A 262 -7.64 22.23 -16.38
N LYS A 263 -8.50 23.13 -15.98
CA LYS A 263 -8.11 24.27 -15.17
C LYS A 263 -7.96 23.81 -13.75
N ASN A 264 -6.78 23.96 -13.17
CA ASN A 264 -6.59 23.71 -11.74
C ASN A 264 -7.43 24.72 -10.96
N SER A 265 -8.42 24.20 -10.25
CA SER A 265 -9.22 24.94 -9.30
C SER A 265 -9.32 24.16 -7.98
N ALA A 266 -8.25 23.40 -7.66
CA ALA A 266 -8.17 22.75 -6.35
C ALA A 266 -8.19 23.85 -5.28
N SER A 267 -9.11 23.71 -4.32
CA SER A 267 -9.24 24.59 -3.16
C SER A 267 -8.14 24.34 -2.11
N TYR A 268 -7.07 23.68 -2.50
CA TYR A 268 -5.96 23.31 -1.65
C TYR A 268 -4.62 23.33 -2.42
N PRO A 269 -3.48 23.52 -1.74
CA PRO A 269 -2.17 23.48 -2.37
C PRO A 269 -1.85 22.13 -2.97
N ALA A 270 -1.14 22.10 -4.11
CA ALA A 270 -0.79 20.87 -4.83
C ALA A 270 -0.04 19.85 -3.96
N TYR A 271 0.79 20.31 -3.04
CA TYR A 271 1.52 19.43 -2.11
C TYR A 271 0.62 18.63 -1.17
N MET A 272 -0.68 18.97 -1.07
CA MET A 272 -1.65 18.25 -0.22
C MET A 272 -2.38 17.12 -0.95
N ASP A 273 -2.31 17.04 -2.28
CA ASP A 273 -3.16 16.17 -3.10
C ASP A 273 -3.15 14.70 -2.66
N ASN A 274 -1.96 14.08 -2.60
CA ASN A 274 -1.84 12.69 -2.18
C ASN A 274 -2.26 12.48 -0.73
N TYR A 275 -1.90 13.39 0.17
CA TYR A 275 -2.28 13.28 1.58
C TYR A 275 -3.80 13.36 1.77
N LEU A 276 -4.46 14.30 1.08
CA LEU A 276 -5.92 14.45 1.14
C LEU A 276 -6.67 13.25 0.57
N LYS A 277 -6.11 12.58 -0.44
CA LYS A 277 -6.66 11.33 -0.95
C LYS A 277 -6.77 10.27 0.15
N GLU A 278 -5.68 10.05 0.90
CA GLU A 278 -5.67 9.07 2.00
C GLU A 278 -6.58 9.50 3.18
N VAL A 279 -6.68 10.81 3.44
CA VAL A 279 -7.64 11.35 4.43
C VAL A 279 -9.08 10.98 4.03
N ILE A 280 -9.44 11.18 2.76
CA ILE A 280 -10.78 10.86 2.24
C ILE A 280 -11.05 9.36 2.37
N GLU A 281 -10.08 8.52 1.95
CA GLU A 281 -10.20 7.07 2.02
C GLU A 281 -10.33 6.57 3.46
N GLN A 282 -9.51 7.08 4.39
CA GLN A 282 -9.59 6.69 5.80
C GLN A 282 -10.91 7.11 6.46
N VAL A 283 -11.40 8.34 6.19
CA VAL A 283 -12.71 8.77 6.72
C VAL A 283 -13.82 7.87 6.18
N GLU A 284 -13.79 7.56 4.88
CA GLU A 284 -14.80 6.72 4.26
C GLU A 284 -14.75 5.27 4.79
N GLU A 285 -13.56 4.68 4.93
CA GLU A 285 -13.36 3.36 5.53
C GLU A 285 -13.93 3.28 6.96
N GLU A 286 -13.62 4.25 7.78
CA GLU A 286 -13.90 4.22 9.21
C GLU A 286 -15.31 4.70 9.58
N THR A 287 -15.90 5.63 8.78
CA THR A 287 -17.20 6.26 9.11
C THR A 287 -18.33 5.78 8.21
N GLY A 288 -18.00 5.29 7.01
CA GLY A 288 -18.97 5.01 5.96
C GLY A 288 -19.51 6.28 5.27
N TYR A 289 -18.99 7.47 5.58
CA TYR A 289 -19.41 8.73 4.98
C TYR A 289 -18.36 9.26 4.01
N ASN A 290 -18.80 9.72 2.85
CA ASN A 290 -17.93 10.33 1.87
C ASN A 290 -17.68 11.82 2.20
N VAL A 291 -16.41 12.16 2.44
CA VAL A 291 -15.95 13.53 2.81
C VAL A 291 -16.43 14.57 1.81
N LEU A 292 -16.41 14.21 0.52
CA LEU A 292 -16.69 15.14 -0.58
C LEU A 292 -18.18 15.45 -0.77
N THR A 293 -19.06 14.69 -0.11
CA THR A 293 -20.52 14.80 -0.32
C THR A 293 -21.31 15.03 0.96
N THR A 294 -20.74 14.77 2.14
CA THR A 294 -21.50 14.76 3.40
C THR A 294 -21.44 16.10 4.13
N GLY A 295 -20.38 16.88 3.95
CA GLY A 295 -20.14 18.12 4.68
C GLY A 295 -19.81 17.86 6.16
N MET A 296 -18.52 17.90 6.45
CA MET A 296 -18.00 17.63 7.79
C MET A 296 -16.70 18.43 8.02
N GLU A 297 -16.28 18.52 9.27
CA GLU A 297 -14.96 19.02 9.60
C GLU A 297 -14.04 17.83 9.90
N VAL A 298 -12.95 17.71 9.14
CA VAL A 298 -11.96 16.63 9.27
C VAL A 298 -10.68 17.21 9.82
N TYR A 299 -10.26 16.73 10.98
CA TYR A 299 -9.02 17.13 11.64
C TYR A 299 -7.97 16.05 11.39
N THR A 300 -6.94 16.39 10.64
CA THR A 300 -5.90 15.47 10.19
C THR A 300 -4.68 15.50 11.10
N ASN A 301 -3.76 14.56 10.83
CA ASN A 301 -2.46 14.49 11.51
C ASN A 301 -1.33 15.16 10.69
N VAL A 302 -1.63 15.78 9.54
CA VAL A 302 -0.62 16.40 8.70
C VAL A 302 0.04 17.58 9.41
N ASN A 303 1.36 17.59 9.39
CA ASN A 303 2.13 18.79 9.68
C ASN A 303 2.35 19.54 8.36
N THR A 304 1.64 20.65 8.16
CA THR A 304 1.65 21.38 6.89
C THR A 304 3.04 21.85 6.48
N GLU A 305 3.88 22.27 7.44
CA GLU A 305 5.25 22.71 7.15
C GLU A 305 6.15 21.54 6.77
N ALA A 306 6.02 20.38 7.43
CA ALA A 306 6.72 19.16 7.07
C ALA A 306 6.30 18.64 5.69
N GLN A 307 5.02 18.69 5.39
CA GLN A 307 4.47 18.32 4.08
C GLN A 307 5.00 19.23 2.95
N LYS A 308 5.02 20.53 3.20
CA LYS A 308 5.58 21.51 2.27
C LYS A 308 7.10 21.32 2.11
N LYS A 309 7.82 21.07 3.21
CA LYS A 309 9.25 20.78 3.13
C LYS A 309 9.55 19.54 2.29
N LEU A 310 8.74 18.48 2.41
CA LEU A 310 8.86 17.29 1.61
C LEU A 310 8.61 17.59 0.12
N TRP A 311 7.62 18.44 -0.18
CA TRP A 311 7.36 18.92 -1.54
C TRP A 311 8.56 19.71 -2.11
N ASP A 312 9.14 20.60 -1.33
CA ASP A 312 10.30 21.40 -1.76
C ASP A 312 11.52 20.49 -2.04
N ILE A 313 11.74 19.46 -1.20
CA ILE A 313 12.76 18.45 -1.43
C ILE A 313 12.56 17.72 -2.77
N TYR A 314 11.31 17.41 -3.15
CA TYR A 314 11.02 16.68 -4.39
C TYR A 314 11.12 17.55 -5.65
N ASN A 315 10.75 18.81 -5.57
CA ASN A 315 10.48 19.64 -6.73
C ASN A 315 11.49 20.79 -6.91
N THR A 316 12.55 20.86 -6.07
CA THR A 316 13.67 21.77 -6.23
C THR A 316 14.99 21.00 -6.18
N GLU A 317 16.04 21.53 -6.81
CA GLU A 317 17.39 20.96 -6.76
C GLU A 317 18.20 21.44 -5.54
N GLU A 318 17.58 22.21 -4.64
CA GLU A 318 18.25 22.77 -3.46
C GLU A 318 18.71 21.70 -2.47
N TYR A 319 17.95 20.60 -2.36
CA TYR A 319 18.11 19.59 -1.32
C TYR A 319 18.64 18.26 -1.86
N VAL A 320 18.28 17.89 -3.05
CA VAL A 320 18.60 16.61 -3.69
C VAL A 320 18.88 16.84 -5.18
N ALA A 321 20.00 16.31 -5.65
CA ALA A 321 20.32 16.29 -7.07
C ALA A 321 19.64 15.08 -7.73
N TYR A 322 18.72 15.35 -8.64
CA TYR A 322 18.03 14.32 -9.42
C TYR A 322 18.70 14.08 -10.75
N PRO A 323 18.77 12.84 -11.26
CA PRO A 323 19.39 12.56 -12.57
C PRO A 323 18.61 13.15 -13.75
N ASP A 324 17.30 13.27 -13.61
CA ASP A 324 16.39 13.85 -14.59
C ASP A 324 15.02 14.18 -13.96
N ASP A 325 14.11 14.77 -14.75
CA ASP A 325 12.76 15.13 -14.33
C ASP A 325 11.79 13.94 -14.31
N GLU A 326 12.14 12.80 -14.91
CA GLU A 326 11.29 11.61 -15.00
C GLU A 326 11.42 10.69 -13.80
N LEU A 327 12.56 10.72 -13.07
CA LEU A 327 12.75 9.93 -11.87
C LEU A 327 11.72 10.31 -10.81
N GLN A 328 10.93 9.35 -10.36
CA GLN A 328 9.90 9.52 -9.36
C GLN A 328 10.40 9.18 -7.96
N VAL A 329 9.79 9.81 -6.97
CA VAL A 329 10.03 9.57 -5.55
C VAL A 329 8.69 9.45 -4.84
N ALA A 330 8.59 8.50 -3.93
CA ALA A 330 7.45 8.39 -3.01
C ALA A 330 7.93 8.14 -1.59
N SER A 331 7.36 8.85 -0.62
CA SER A 331 7.74 8.66 0.78
C SER A 331 6.62 8.94 1.76
N THR A 332 6.72 8.30 2.92
CA THR A 332 5.84 8.47 4.08
C THR A 332 6.68 8.77 5.31
N VAL A 333 6.29 9.80 6.06
CA VAL A 333 6.90 10.20 7.33
C VAL A 333 5.89 10.00 8.45
N MET A 334 6.27 9.28 9.49
CA MET A 334 5.39 8.92 10.61
C MET A 334 6.01 9.32 11.96
N ASP A 335 5.15 9.71 12.88
CA ASP A 335 5.45 9.74 14.31
C ASP A 335 5.45 8.31 14.86
N VAL A 336 6.60 7.87 15.38
CA VAL A 336 6.79 6.48 15.85
C VAL A 336 6.00 6.14 17.11
N THR A 337 5.56 7.15 17.88
CA THR A 337 4.91 6.95 19.17
C THR A 337 3.43 6.63 19.08
N ASN A 338 2.79 6.96 17.94
CA ASN A 338 1.34 6.90 17.79
C ASN A 338 0.85 6.49 16.39
N GLY A 339 1.76 6.35 15.41
CA GLY A 339 1.43 5.95 14.04
C GLY A 339 0.82 7.06 13.17
N LYS A 340 0.88 8.31 13.60
CA LYS A 340 0.38 9.44 12.82
C LYS A 340 1.28 9.70 11.61
N VAL A 341 0.68 9.73 10.42
CA VAL A 341 1.36 10.16 9.21
C VAL A 341 1.40 11.69 9.21
N ILE A 342 2.59 12.26 9.34
CA ILE A 342 2.78 13.71 9.43
C ILE A 342 3.08 14.37 8.10
N ALA A 343 3.62 13.59 7.13
CA ALA A 343 3.83 14.03 5.75
C ALA A 343 3.88 12.80 4.82
N GLN A 344 3.36 12.94 3.60
CA GLN A 344 3.41 11.92 2.57
C GLN A 344 3.28 12.52 1.18
N LEU A 345 4.14 12.09 0.26
CA LEU A 345 4.04 12.38 -1.17
C LEU A 345 4.26 11.12 -2.00
N GLY A 346 3.46 10.95 -3.04
CA GLY A 346 3.50 9.79 -3.91
C GLY A 346 4.20 10.00 -5.25
N ALA A 347 4.61 11.22 -5.59
CA ALA A 347 5.30 11.50 -6.85
C ALA A 347 6.01 12.86 -6.84
N ARG A 348 7.02 13.01 -7.70
CA ARG A 348 7.59 14.30 -8.14
C ARG A 348 6.76 14.86 -9.29
N HIS A 349 6.80 16.19 -9.46
CA HIS A 349 6.19 16.90 -10.59
C HIS A 349 4.73 16.45 -10.85
N GLN A 350 3.96 16.30 -9.75
CA GLN A 350 2.54 15.99 -9.89
C GLN A 350 1.85 17.00 -10.78
N SER A 351 1.09 16.51 -11.77
CA SER A 351 0.31 17.37 -12.63
C SER A 351 -0.70 18.16 -11.80
N SER A 352 -0.59 19.48 -11.83
CA SER A 352 -1.56 20.37 -11.19
C SER A 352 -2.99 20.25 -11.74
N ASN A 353 -3.16 19.48 -12.80
CA ASN A 353 -4.44 19.29 -13.50
C ASN A 353 -5.21 18.05 -13.04
N VAL A 354 -4.61 17.20 -12.22
CA VAL A 354 -5.25 15.99 -11.68
C VAL A 354 -5.42 16.15 -10.18
N SER A 355 -6.63 15.98 -9.68
CA SER A 355 -6.93 15.93 -8.25
C SER A 355 -7.06 14.49 -7.78
N PHE A 356 -6.48 14.18 -6.61
CA PHE A 356 -6.47 12.84 -6.01
C PHE A 356 -5.84 11.79 -6.94
N GLY A 357 -4.69 12.16 -7.53
CA GLY A 357 -3.92 11.32 -8.44
C GLY A 357 -3.38 10.04 -7.79
N THR A 358 -2.66 9.23 -8.56
CA THR A 358 -1.99 8.04 -8.05
C THR A 358 -1.01 8.42 -6.93
N ASN A 359 -1.12 7.76 -5.78
CA ASN A 359 -0.21 7.92 -4.66
C ASN A 359 0.71 6.71 -4.56
N GLN A 360 1.90 6.78 -5.16
CA GLN A 360 2.87 5.67 -5.13
C GLN A 360 3.34 5.31 -3.71
N ALA A 361 3.15 6.21 -2.73
CA ALA A 361 3.55 5.94 -1.35
C ALA A 361 2.73 4.83 -0.67
N VAL A 362 1.50 4.58 -1.15
CA VAL A 362 0.61 3.52 -0.64
C VAL A 362 0.50 2.32 -1.58
N GLU A 363 0.91 2.48 -2.85
CA GLU A 363 0.85 1.40 -3.84
C GLU A 363 1.83 0.27 -3.53
N THR A 364 1.38 -0.97 -3.75
CA THR A 364 2.18 -2.20 -3.52
C THR A 364 2.63 -2.84 -4.84
N ASN A 365 2.98 -2.02 -5.83
CA ASN A 365 3.36 -2.42 -7.18
C ASN A 365 4.89 -2.40 -7.43
N ARG A 366 5.70 -2.18 -6.37
CA ARG A 366 7.17 -2.10 -6.43
C ARG A 366 7.82 -2.96 -5.36
N ASP A 367 8.98 -3.52 -5.69
CA ASP A 367 9.75 -4.37 -4.77
C ASP A 367 10.57 -3.52 -3.79
N TRP A 368 10.48 -3.86 -2.51
CA TRP A 368 11.23 -3.20 -1.42
C TRP A 368 12.58 -3.86 -1.12
N GLY A 369 12.94 -4.89 -1.87
CA GLY A 369 14.29 -5.48 -1.92
C GLY A 369 14.90 -5.71 -0.54
N SER A 370 16.17 -5.33 -0.38
CA SER A 370 16.93 -5.53 0.86
C SER A 370 16.43 -4.77 2.09
N THR A 371 15.47 -3.83 1.95
CA THR A 371 14.82 -3.24 3.12
C THR A 371 13.88 -4.22 3.83
N MET A 372 13.57 -5.36 3.21
CA MET A 372 12.81 -6.44 3.86
C MET A 372 13.63 -7.21 4.91
N LYS A 373 14.95 -7.31 4.76
CA LYS A 373 15.83 -8.12 5.63
C LYS A 373 15.62 -7.90 7.13
N PRO A 374 15.55 -6.66 7.64
CA PRO A 374 15.32 -6.42 9.06
C PRO A 374 14.04 -7.05 9.58
N ILE A 375 12.95 -7.00 8.81
CA ILE A 375 11.62 -7.41 9.25
C ILE A 375 11.27 -8.86 8.85
N THR A 376 11.92 -9.40 7.82
CA THR A 376 11.66 -10.77 7.32
C THR A 376 12.60 -11.81 7.93
N ASP A 377 13.85 -11.44 8.19
CA ASP A 377 14.93 -12.37 8.53
C ASP A 377 15.43 -12.20 9.94
N TYR A 378 16.06 -11.04 10.23
CA TYR A 378 16.84 -10.82 11.45
C TYR A 378 15.97 -10.55 12.68
N ALA A 379 14.95 -9.71 12.58
CA ALA A 379 14.08 -9.42 13.72
C ALA A 379 13.29 -10.67 14.17
N PRO A 380 12.66 -11.44 13.28
CA PRO A 380 12.03 -12.69 13.70
C PRO A 380 13.06 -13.71 14.23
N ALA A 381 14.30 -13.77 13.71
CA ALA A 381 15.33 -14.64 14.25
C ALA A 381 15.73 -14.27 15.71
N LEU A 382 15.75 -12.99 16.04
CA LEU A 382 15.94 -12.51 17.40
C LEU A 382 14.70 -12.75 18.28
N GLU A 383 13.50 -12.47 17.73
CA GLU A 383 12.22 -12.62 18.45
C GLU A 383 11.96 -14.04 18.90
N TYR A 384 12.24 -15.01 18.04
CA TYR A 384 12.08 -16.44 18.32
C TYR A 384 13.33 -17.11 18.90
N ASN A 385 14.36 -16.31 19.28
CA ASN A 385 15.60 -16.76 19.92
C ASN A 385 16.43 -17.74 19.06
N VAL A 386 16.33 -17.68 17.74
CA VAL A 386 17.27 -18.33 16.81
C VAL A 386 18.65 -17.68 16.98
N PHE A 387 18.67 -16.35 17.10
CA PHE A 387 19.82 -15.57 17.53
C PHE A 387 19.53 -14.94 18.89
N THR A 388 20.55 -14.95 19.77
CA THR A 388 20.46 -14.38 21.13
C THR A 388 21.47 -13.23 21.35
N SER A 389 22.15 -12.83 20.27
CA SER A 389 23.18 -11.80 20.29
C SER A 389 23.33 -11.18 18.89
N THR A 390 23.69 -9.89 18.83
CA THR A 390 24.10 -9.24 17.56
C THR A 390 25.45 -9.74 17.06
N ALA A 391 26.22 -10.45 17.92
CA ALA A 391 27.45 -11.15 17.57
C ALA A 391 27.22 -12.58 17.04
N ALA A 392 25.96 -13.05 16.91
CA ALA A 392 25.69 -14.39 16.40
C ALA A 392 26.36 -14.58 15.03
N SER A 393 27.13 -15.69 14.90
CA SER A 393 27.87 -15.96 13.67
C SER A 393 27.03 -16.71 12.65
N ILE A 394 27.10 -16.26 11.41
CA ILE A 394 26.43 -16.87 10.26
C ILE A 394 27.41 -16.99 9.10
N GLN A 395 27.30 -18.06 8.32
CA GLN A 395 28.23 -18.32 7.22
C GLN A 395 27.77 -17.64 5.92
N ASP A 396 28.59 -16.72 5.40
CA ASP A 396 28.46 -16.12 4.08
C ASP A 396 29.34 -16.90 3.08
N ALA A 397 28.77 -17.88 2.42
CA ALA A 397 29.42 -18.80 1.46
C ALA A 397 28.42 -19.14 0.33
N PRO A 398 28.89 -19.66 -0.81
CA PRO A 398 27.97 -20.07 -1.91
C PRO A 398 26.78 -20.88 -1.38
N TYR A 399 25.59 -20.49 -1.78
CA TYR A 399 24.33 -21.02 -1.28
C TYR A 399 23.25 -21.03 -2.34
N TYR A 400 22.22 -21.86 -2.17
CA TYR A 400 21.04 -21.92 -3.03
C TYR A 400 19.80 -21.62 -2.21
N PHE A 401 18.75 -21.07 -2.85
CA PHE A 401 17.47 -20.97 -2.17
C PHE A 401 16.99 -22.36 -1.76
N PRO A 402 16.58 -22.57 -0.51
CA PRO A 402 16.18 -23.87 0.00
C PRO A 402 15.12 -24.55 -0.88
N GLY A 403 15.37 -25.83 -1.22
CA GLY A 403 14.49 -26.61 -2.08
C GLY A 403 14.61 -26.32 -3.59
N THR A 404 15.54 -25.47 -4.01
CA THR A 404 15.74 -25.10 -5.42
C THR A 404 17.19 -25.29 -5.88
N SER A 405 17.42 -25.18 -7.21
CA SER A 405 18.75 -25.08 -7.81
C SER A 405 19.18 -23.64 -8.09
N THR A 406 18.40 -22.64 -7.68
CA THR A 406 18.69 -21.23 -7.93
C THR A 406 19.72 -20.72 -6.93
N PRO A 407 20.89 -20.22 -7.38
CA PRO A 407 21.92 -19.72 -6.48
C PRO A 407 21.54 -18.38 -5.87
N VAL A 408 21.96 -18.17 -4.62
CA VAL A 408 21.89 -16.88 -3.93
C VAL A 408 23.20 -16.15 -4.11
N TYR A 409 23.17 -14.99 -4.76
CA TYR A 409 24.35 -14.13 -4.90
C TYR A 409 24.27 -12.95 -3.96
N ASN A 410 25.41 -12.60 -3.36
CA ASN A 410 25.56 -11.30 -2.74
C ASN A 410 25.70 -10.23 -3.84
N TRP A 411 25.35 -8.97 -3.52
CA TRP A 411 25.35 -7.86 -4.48
C TRP A 411 26.71 -7.62 -5.16
N ASP A 412 27.83 -7.89 -4.43
CA ASP A 412 29.21 -7.77 -4.90
C ASP A 412 29.77 -9.08 -5.45
N LYS A 413 28.98 -10.16 -5.52
CA LYS A 413 29.35 -11.52 -5.91
C LYS A 413 30.53 -12.12 -5.09
N ARG A 414 30.80 -11.61 -3.88
CA ARG A 414 31.84 -12.06 -2.95
C ARG A 414 31.22 -12.76 -1.74
N TYR A 415 32.03 -13.55 -1.05
CA TYR A 415 31.65 -14.25 0.18
C TYR A 415 32.75 -14.04 1.22
N TYR A 416 32.34 -13.80 2.49
CA TYR A 416 33.24 -13.41 3.57
C TYR A 416 33.41 -14.49 4.65
N GLY A 417 32.87 -15.70 4.43
CA GLY A 417 32.97 -16.80 5.39
C GLY A 417 32.12 -16.57 6.63
N TRP A 418 32.67 -16.85 7.80
CA TRP A 418 31.94 -16.62 9.06
C TRP A 418 31.96 -15.15 9.44
N ILE A 419 30.79 -14.53 9.51
CA ILE A 419 30.57 -13.13 9.87
C ILE A 419 29.49 -13.02 10.95
N THR A 420 29.41 -11.89 11.66
CA THR A 420 28.31 -11.64 12.60
C THR A 420 27.05 -11.21 11.84
N ILE A 421 25.87 -11.44 12.44
CA ILE A 421 24.60 -10.94 11.87
C ILE A 421 24.58 -9.41 11.82
N GLN A 422 25.27 -8.71 12.76
CA GLN A 422 25.45 -7.27 12.71
C GLN A 422 26.20 -6.84 11.44
N TYR A 423 27.32 -7.50 11.11
CA TYR A 423 28.06 -7.22 9.88
C TYR A 423 27.26 -7.60 8.63
N ALA A 424 26.51 -8.70 8.70
CA ALA A 424 25.66 -9.15 7.59
C ALA A 424 24.58 -8.14 7.21
N ILE A 425 23.93 -7.50 8.20
CA ILE A 425 22.93 -6.46 7.95
C ILE A 425 23.59 -5.13 7.55
N GLN A 426 24.73 -4.78 8.16
CA GLN A 426 25.54 -3.60 7.84
C GLN A 426 25.91 -3.57 6.34
N GLU A 427 26.40 -4.69 5.82
CA GLU A 427 26.83 -4.86 4.42
C GLU A 427 25.73 -5.43 3.52
N SER A 428 24.51 -5.54 4.01
CA SER A 428 23.35 -6.02 3.25
C SER A 428 23.56 -7.36 2.56
N ARG A 429 24.22 -8.34 3.22
CA ARG A 429 24.56 -9.65 2.64
C ARG A 429 23.29 -10.48 2.38
N ASN A 430 23.15 -11.04 1.18
CA ASN A 430 21.97 -11.81 0.77
C ASN A 430 21.98 -13.23 1.32
N VAL A 431 23.15 -13.93 1.25
CA VAL A 431 23.26 -15.31 1.72
C VAL A 431 22.95 -15.43 3.22
N PRO A 432 23.50 -14.60 4.10
CA PRO A 432 23.14 -14.58 5.51
C PRO A 432 21.64 -14.31 5.76
N ALA A 433 21.01 -13.44 4.96
CA ALA A 433 19.59 -13.13 5.07
C ALA A 433 18.73 -14.38 4.78
N VAL A 434 18.97 -15.05 3.63
CA VAL A 434 18.24 -16.28 3.27
C VAL A 434 18.44 -17.38 4.32
N LYS A 435 19.66 -17.57 4.83
CA LYS A 435 19.95 -18.54 5.90
C LYS A 435 19.24 -18.18 7.23
N SER A 436 19.12 -16.88 7.54
CA SER A 436 18.38 -16.43 8.72
C SER A 436 16.90 -16.72 8.60
N LEU A 437 16.30 -16.46 7.43
CA LEU A 437 14.90 -16.80 7.16
C LEU A 437 14.67 -18.33 7.21
N GLU A 438 15.57 -19.13 6.64
CA GLU A 438 15.49 -20.58 6.74
C GLU A 438 15.54 -21.07 8.18
N ALA A 439 16.41 -20.48 9.00
CA ALA A 439 16.53 -20.83 10.42
C ALA A 439 15.29 -20.45 11.25
N VAL A 440 14.63 -19.36 10.91
CA VAL A 440 13.35 -18.92 11.53
C VAL A 440 12.18 -19.79 11.07
N GLY A 441 12.17 -20.15 9.81
CA GLY A 441 11.05 -20.78 9.11
C GLY A 441 10.03 -19.76 8.58
N LEU A 442 9.43 -20.08 7.44
CA LEU A 442 8.51 -19.20 6.72
C LEU A 442 7.30 -18.79 7.56
N ASP A 443 6.69 -19.74 8.31
CA ASP A 443 5.50 -19.50 9.14
C ASP A 443 5.76 -18.47 10.26
N ASN A 444 6.91 -18.58 10.94
CA ASN A 444 7.27 -17.63 12.00
C ASN A 444 7.55 -16.25 11.42
N SER A 445 8.23 -16.17 10.29
CA SER A 445 8.48 -14.91 9.61
C SER A 445 7.17 -14.26 9.12
N LEU A 446 6.27 -15.04 8.50
CA LEU A 446 4.94 -14.56 8.09
C LEU A 446 4.14 -14.02 9.27
N LYS A 447 4.14 -14.75 10.39
CA LYS A 447 3.46 -14.31 11.62
C LYS A 447 4.04 -12.99 12.14
N PHE A 448 5.36 -12.82 12.07
CA PHE A 448 6.05 -11.60 12.49
C PHE A 448 5.67 -10.43 11.58
N LEU A 449 5.71 -10.62 10.26
CA LEU A 449 5.34 -9.61 9.26
C LEU A 449 3.87 -9.18 9.40
N ASN A 450 2.95 -10.13 9.63
CA ASN A 450 1.54 -9.82 9.89
C ASN A 450 1.37 -8.94 11.13
N GLY A 451 2.20 -9.12 12.17
CA GLY A 451 2.26 -8.24 13.33
C GLY A 451 2.73 -6.82 13.02
N LEU A 452 3.37 -6.60 11.88
CA LEU A 452 3.85 -5.32 11.37
C LEU A 452 2.98 -4.75 10.22
N GLY A 453 1.79 -5.33 9.99
CA GLY A 453 0.86 -4.86 8.94
C GLY A 453 1.26 -5.25 7.52
N ILE A 454 2.28 -6.11 7.35
CA ILE A 454 2.72 -6.63 6.05
C ILE A 454 2.20 -8.06 5.90
N ASN A 455 1.24 -8.24 4.99
CA ASN A 455 0.52 -9.49 4.82
C ASN A 455 0.86 -10.13 3.47
N TYR A 456 1.32 -11.37 3.48
CA TYR A 456 1.53 -12.17 2.31
C TYR A 456 0.52 -13.32 2.24
N PRO A 457 -0.05 -13.62 1.06
CA PRO A 457 -0.86 -14.83 0.88
C PRO A 457 -0.05 -16.11 1.14
N GLU A 458 1.20 -16.12 0.71
CA GLU A 458 2.17 -17.19 0.86
C GLU A 458 3.59 -16.60 0.93
N MET A 459 4.49 -17.21 1.68
CA MET A 459 5.89 -16.81 1.77
C MET A 459 6.81 -17.83 1.11
N HIS A 460 7.86 -17.30 0.49
CA HIS A 460 8.94 -18.07 -0.12
C HIS A 460 10.31 -17.62 0.44
N TYR A 461 11.34 -18.45 0.32
CA TYR A 461 12.69 -18.08 0.78
C TYR A 461 13.29 -16.88 0.03
N SER A 462 12.79 -16.56 -1.18
CA SER A 462 13.14 -15.33 -1.90
C SER A 462 12.68 -14.07 -1.18
N ASN A 463 11.66 -14.15 -0.31
CA ASN A 463 11.20 -13.02 0.50
C ASN A 463 12.22 -12.53 1.53
N ALA A 464 13.30 -13.27 1.79
CA ALA A 464 14.44 -12.76 2.53
C ALA A 464 15.05 -11.49 1.90
N ILE A 465 14.90 -11.29 0.59
CA ILE A 465 15.53 -10.19 -0.15
C ILE A 465 14.56 -9.48 -1.10
N SER A 466 13.25 -9.76 -1.01
CA SER A 466 12.22 -9.20 -1.89
C SER A 466 10.87 -9.15 -1.17
N SER A 467 10.05 -8.16 -1.49
CA SER A 467 8.65 -8.05 -1.04
C SER A 467 7.65 -8.72 -1.98
N ASN A 468 8.09 -9.52 -2.95
CA ASN A 468 7.24 -10.20 -3.92
C ASN A 468 6.26 -11.17 -3.25
N THR A 469 4.97 -11.10 -3.64
CA THR A 469 3.89 -11.93 -3.08
C THR A 469 3.28 -12.90 -4.10
N SER A 470 3.81 -12.96 -5.33
CA SER A 470 3.28 -13.83 -6.38
C SER A 470 4.39 -14.58 -7.10
N GLU A 471 4.10 -15.79 -7.57
CA GLU A 471 5.03 -16.56 -8.41
C GLU A 471 5.36 -15.86 -9.73
N SER A 472 4.45 -15.00 -10.24
CA SER A 472 4.66 -14.23 -11.48
C SER A 472 5.56 -13.01 -11.31
N GLY A 473 5.93 -12.63 -10.07
CA GLY A 473 6.81 -11.51 -9.79
C GLY A 473 6.20 -10.11 -9.95
N ASN A 474 4.87 -9.99 -10.10
CA ASN A 474 4.20 -8.72 -10.42
C ASN A 474 3.36 -8.14 -9.26
N GLN A 475 3.40 -8.76 -8.08
CA GLN A 475 2.69 -8.30 -6.90
C GLN A 475 3.63 -8.25 -5.71
N TYR A 476 3.52 -7.19 -4.92
CA TYR A 476 4.40 -6.94 -3.78
C TYR A 476 3.57 -6.68 -2.52
N GLY A 477 4.12 -6.98 -1.36
CA GLY A 477 3.42 -6.86 -0.06
C GLY A 477 3.69 -5.55 0.68
N ALA A 478 4.61 -4.71 0.19
CA ALA A 478 5.09 -3.54 0.87
C ALA A 478 4.89 -2.25 0.05
N SER A 479 4.76 -1.13 0.76
CA SER A 479 4.70 0.24 0.24
C SER A 479 5.48 1.16 1.16
N SER A 480 5.73 2.41 0.77
CA SER A 480 6.37 3.41 1.63
C SER A 480 5.65 3.54 2.98
N GLU A 481 4.33 3.62 2.97
CA GLU A 481 3.51 3.70 4.17
C GLU A 481 3.70 2.48 5.09
N LYS A 482 3.59 1.28 4.54
CA LYS A 482 3.75 0.02 5.31
C LYS A 482 5.16 -0.13 5.87
N MET A 483 6.18 0.25 5.09
CA MET A 483 7.57 0.16 5.53
C MET A 483 7.90 1.19 6.61
N ALA A 484 7.39 2.43 6.50
CA ALA A 484 7.52 3.43 7.54
C ALA A 484 6.89 2.96 8.86
N ALA A 485 5.69 2.37 8.80
CA ALA A 485 4.99 1.82 9.96
C ALA A 485 5.71 0.61 10.59
N ALA A 486 6.22 -0.31 9.76
CA ALA A 486 6.95 -1.49 10.23
C ALA A 486 8.25 -1.11 10.95
N TYR A 487 9.01 -0.13 10.41
CA TYR A 487 10.25 0.33 11.04
C TYR A 487 10.01 1.24 12.24
N ALA A 488 8.89 1.96 12.31
CA ALA A 488 8.48 2.70 13.51
C ALA A 488 8.38 1.79 14.74
N ALA A 489 8.00 0.52 14.54
CA ALA A 489 7.96 -0.46 15.63
C ALA A 489 9.34 -0.77 16.23
N PHE A 490 10.43 -0.68 15.47
CA PHE A 490 11.78 -0.75 16.04
C PHE A 490 12.10 0.47 16.89
N ALA A 491 11.72 1.66 16.42
CA ALA A 491 12.02 2.91 17.09
C ALA A 491 11.34 3.04 18.45
N ASN A 492 10.13 2.51 18.61
CA ASN A 492 9.30 2.68 19.80
C ASN A 492 9.31 1.49 20.77
N GLY A 493 10.27 0.57 20.63
CA GLY A 493 10.39 -0.60 21.51
C GLY A 493 9.45 -1.74 21.19
N GLY A 494 8.96 -1.84 19.97
CA GLY A 494 8.27 -3.03 19.45
C GLY A 494 6.75 -2.94 19.37
N THR A 495 6.18 -1.74 19.38
CA THR A 495 4.74 -1.53 19.19
C THR A 495 4.45 -1.10 17.76
N TYR A 496 3.61 -1.85 17.05
CA TYR A 496 3.11 -1.48 15.74
C TYR A 496 1.86 -0.61 15.86
N TYR A 497 1.83 0.49 15.14
CA TYR A 497 0.66 1.34 14.93
C TYR A 497 0.27 1.34 13.45
N LYS A 498 -1.02 1.11 13.16
CA LYS A 498 -1.54 1.30 11.79
C LYS A 498 -1.34 2.77 11.39
N PRO A 499 -0.92 3.07 10.16
CA PRO A 499 -0.86 4.45 9.67
C PRO A 499 -2.17 5.20 9.87
N GLN A 500 -2.10 6.42 10.38
CA GLN A 500 -3.27 7.22 10.72
C GLN A 500 -3.12 8.64 10.17
N TYR A 501 -4.01 9.02 9.24
CA TYR A 501 -4.06 10.36 8.62
C TYR A 501 -5.02 11.28 9.34
N VAL A 502 -6.10 10.74 9.92
CA VAL A 502 -7.20 11.46 10.53
C VAL A 502 -7.15 11.32 12.05
N ASN A 503 -7.29 12.44 12.74
CA ASN A 503 -7.42 12.49 14.20
C ASN A 503 -8.87 12.35 14.63
N ARG A 504 -9.78 13.20 14.07
CA ARG A 504 -11.20 13.19 14.36
C ARG A 504 -12.02 13.81 13.23
N VAL A 505 -13.29 13.49 13.21
CA VAL A 505 -14.29 14.06 12.30
C VAL A 505 -15.43 14.62 13.13
N VAL A 506 -15.90 15.83 12.78
CA VAL A 506 -17.12 16.43 13.34
C VAL A 506 -18.17 16.51 12.23
N PHE A 507 -19.29 15.85 12.43
CA PHE A 507 -20.39 15.82 11.48
C PHE A 507 -21.26 17.08 11.56
N SER A 508 -22.06 17.34 10.54
CA SER A 508 -22.95 18.51 10.46
C SER A 508 -24.02 18.60 11.56
N ASP A 509 -24.33 17.49 12.22
CA ASP A 509 -25.23 17.42 13.37
C ASP A 509 -24.51 17.70 14.72
N GLY A 510 -23.20 17.96 14.70
CA GLY A 510 -22.36 18.19 15.86
C GLY A 510 -21.85 16.92 16.55
N THR A 511 -22.17 15.75 16.04
CA THR A 511 -21.57 14.51 16.54
C THR A 511 -20.10 14.41 16.14
N GLU A 512 -19.28 13.79 16.99
CA GLU A 512 -17.84 13.65 16.76
C GLU A 512 -17.44 12.17 16.76
N LYS A 513 -16.56 11.79 15.83
CA LYS A 513 -15.85 10.51 15.86
C LYS A 513 -14.35 10.76 15.97
N VAL A 514 -13.76 10.27 17.05
CA VAL A 514 -12.31 10.29 17.28
C VAL A 514 -11.73 8.98 16.76
N PHE A 515 -10.63 9.08 16.02
CA PHE A 515 -9.88 7.95 15.50
C PHE A 515 -8.78 7.59 16.51
N SER A 516 -8.89 6.45 17.16
CA SER A 516 -7.92 6.00 18.14
C SER A 516 -7.02 4.93 17.55
N ASN A 517 -5.71 5.07 17.76
CA ASN A 517 -4.73 4.07 17.38
C ASN A 517 -4.08 3.50 18.64
N GLY A 518 -4.59 2.38 19.14
CA GLY A 518 -4.13 1.77 20.39
C GLY A 518 -2.76 1.08 20.30
N GLY A 519 -2.26 0.89 19.10
CA GLY A 519 -1.07 0.09 18.84
C GLY A 519 -1.24 -1.40 19.18
N SER A 520 -0.34 -2.23 18.69
CA SER A 520 -0.25 -3.65 19.02
C SER A 520 1.20 -4.05 19.25
N LYS A 521 1.48 -4.87 20.24
CA LYS A 521 2.83 -5.38 20.49
C LYS A 521 3.22 -6.35 19.39
N ALA A 522 4.14 -5.93 18.52
CA ALA A 522 4.63 -6.72 17.39
C ALA A 522 5.89 -7.54 17.75
N MET A 523 6.72 -7.04 18.66
CA MET A 523 7.96 -7.70 19.08
C MET A 523 8.37 -7.29 20.50
N LYS A 524 9.32 -8.02 21.08
CA LYS A 524 9.95 -7.68 22.36
C LYS A 524 10.76 -6.39 22.24
N GLU A 525 10.86 -5.64 23.34
CA GLU A 525 11.73 -4.44 23.41
C GLU A 525 13.20 -4.78 23.13
N THR A 526 13.63 -5.96 23.60
CA THR A 526 14.99 -6.46 23.34
C THR A 526 15.25 -6.72 21.87
N THR A 527 14.26 -7.28 21.13
CA THR A 527 14.33 -7.49 19.68
C THR A 527 14.42 -6.14 18.93
N ALA A 528 13.53 -5.20 19.27
CA ALA A 528 13.53 -3.86 18.68
C ALA A 528 14.85 -3.13 18.88
N TYR A 529 15.37 -3.15 20.12
CA TYR A 529 16.63 -2.47 20.46
C TYR A 529 17.85 -3.13 19.80
N MET A 530 17.94 -4.47 19.77
CA MET A 530 19.02 -5.18 19.08
C MET A 530 19.01 -4.90 17.58
N MET A 531 17.85 -4.85 16.96
CA MET A 531 17.71 -4.44 15.54
C MET A 531 18.15 -3.00 15.32
N THR A 532 17.73 -2.08 16.19
CA THR A 532 18.13 -0.67 16.12
C THR A 532 19.64 -0.52 16.24
N ASP A 533 20.28 -1.22 17.19
CA ASP A 533 21.75 -1.21 17.39
C ASP A 533 22.48 -1.70 16.13
N MET A 534 22.03 -2.81 15.54
CA MET A 534 22.59 -3.31 14.28
C MET A 534 22.37 -2.35 13.10
N MET A 535 21.17 -1.76 12.99
CA MET A 535 20.86 -0.84 11.88
C MET A 535 21.52 0.54 12.03
N LYS A 536 21.95 0.95 13.21
CA LYS A 536 22.86 2.10 13.38
C LYS A 536 24.16 1.90 12.61
N THR A 537 24.72 0.67 12.59
CA THR A 537 25.97 0.38 11.89
C THR A 537 25.86 0.50 10.36
N VAL A 538 24.67 0.32 9.81
CA VAL A 538 24.40 0.54 8.38
C VAL A 538 24.70 1.98 7.98
N LEU A 539 24.35 2.96 8.84
CA LEU A 539 24.58 4.38 8.59
C LEU A 539 25.96 4.84 9.03
N GLN A 540 26.58 4.18 10.01
CA GLN A 540 27.89 4.56 10.52
C GLN A 540 29.04 4.11 9.61
N SER A 541 28.96 2.90 9.06
CA SER A 541 30.07 2.28 8.32
C SER A 541 29.61 1.28 7.24
N GLY A 542 28.30 1.14 7.00
CA GLY A 542 27.72 0.21 6.04
C GLY A 542 27.21 0.88 4.77
N THR A 543 26.24 0.24 4.13
CA THR A 543 25.67 0.66 2.85
C THR A 543 24.90 1.97 2.90
N GLY A 544 24.47 2.43 4.07
CA GLY A 544 23.61 3.62 4.27
C GLY A 544 24.35 4.89 4.74
N THR A 545 25.67 4.96 4.64
CA THR A 545 26.46 6.11 5.13
C THR A 545 26.05 7.45 4.51
N ASN A 546 25.50 7.45 3.29
CA ASN A 546 25.00 8.66 2.64
C ASN A 546 23.77 9.26 3.33
N ALA A 547 22.97 8.44 4.02
CA ALA A 547 21.81 8.89 4.80
C ALA A 547 22.18 9.47 6.18
N ALA A 548 23.42 9.30 6.62
CA ALA A 548 23.85 9.70 7.97
C ALA A 548 23.81 11.23 8.16
N ILE A 549 23.22 11.65 9.28
CA ILE A 549 23.20 13.04 9.75
C ILE A 549 24.14 13.15 10.96
N PRO A 550 25.22 13.91 10.87
CA PRO A 550 26.14 14.08 12.00
C PRO A 550 25.42 14.62 13.24
N GLY A 551 25.66 13.98 14.40
CA GLY A 551 25.07 14.39 15.68
C GLY A 551 23.66 13.85 15.95
N VAL A 552 23.05 13.12 14.99
CA VAL A 552 21.72 12.53 15.14
C VAL A 552 21.81 11.02 15.32
N TYR A 553 21.19 10.50 16.37
CA TYR A 553 20.98 9.07 16.55
C TYR A 553 19.88 8.58 15.62
N GLN A 554 20.24 7.71 14.71
CA GLN A 554 19.37 7.20 13.67
C GLN A 554 19.77 5.78 13.28
N ALA A 555 18.82 5.03 12.77
CA ALA A 555 19.02 3.67 12.27
C ALA A 555 18.26 3.51 10.95
N GLY A 556 18.70 2.60 10.09
CA GLY A 556 18.01 2.42 8.80
C GLY A 556 18.62 1.33 7.94
N LYS A 557 18.04 1.13 6.78
CA LYS A 557 18.43 0.11 5.81
C LYS A 557 18.23 0.60 4.39
N THR A 558 19.25 0.40 3.56
CA THR A 558 19.19 0.57 2.10
C THR A 558 18.56 -0.64 1.41
N GLY A 559 17.98 -0.42 0.25
CA GLY A 559 17.47 -1.48 -0.61
C GLY A 559 17.60 -1.13 -2.08
N THR A 560 17.73 -2.16 -2.89
CA THR A 560 17.59 -2.14 -4.34
C THR A 560 16.79 -3.35 -4.75
N SER A 561 15.96 -3.22 -5.77
CA SER A 561 15.33 -4.37 -6.41
C SER A 561 16.17 -4.85 -7.61
N ASN A 562 15.78 -5.96 -8.23
CA ASN A 562 16.51 -6.52 -9.36
C ASN A 562 15.60 -6.67 -10.58
N TYR A 563 16.20 -6.59 -11.76
CA TYR A 563 15.58 -7.05 -12.99
C TYR A 563 15.74 -8.58 -13.12
N ALA A 564 14.73 -9.22 -13.69
CA ALA A 564 14.87 -10.58 -14.20
C ALA A 564 15.74 -10.58 -15.46
N ASP A 565 16.36 -11.74 -15.80
CA ASP A 565 17.27 -11.83 -16.94
C ASP A 565 16.59 -11.43 -18.26
N ASP A 566 15.31 -11.76 -18.45
CA ASP A 566 14.54 -11.38 -19.62
C ASP A 566 14.12 -9.90 -19.66
N GLU A 567 14.11 -9.21 -18.52
CA GLU A 567 13.86 -7.76 -18.43
C GLU A 567 15.10 -6.95 -18.82
N LEU A 568 16.31 -7.45 -18.51
CA LEU A 568 17.56 -6.75 -18.83
C LEU A 568 17.73 -6.50 -20.34
N GLU A 569 17.22 -7.39 -21.19
CA GLU A 569 17.24 -7.22 -22.64
C GLU A 569 16.26 -6.16 -23.16
N LYS A 570 15.29 -5.76 -22.35
CA LYS A 570 14.18 -4.86 -22.70
C LYS A 570 14.36 -3.44 -22.14
N LEU A 571 15.48 -3.15 -21.47
CA LEU A 571 15.69 -1.86 -20.81
C LEU A 571 15.69 -0.69 -21.81
N THR A 572 15.05 0.39 -21.43
CA THR A 572 14.82 1.57 -22.30
C THR A 572 16.00 2.55 -22.32
N LYS A 573 16.88 2.50 -21.28
CA LYS A 573 18.10 3.33 -21.21
C LYS A 573 19.36 2.48 -21.39
N PRO A 574 20.42 2.95 -22.06
CA PRO A 574 21.73 2.30 -22.12
C PRO A 574 22.36 2.20 -20.72
N TYR A 575 22.88 1.03 -20.36
CA TYR A 575 23.45 0.78 -19.03
C TYR A 575 24.88 0.20 -19.05
N TYR A 576 25.50 0.07 -20.22
CA TYR A 576 26.80 -0.63 -20.38
C TYR A 576 27.98 -0.01 -19.63
N SER A 577 27.86 1.27 -19.23
CA SER A 577 28.89 1.97 -18.44
C SER A 577 28.55 2.09 -16.95
N SER A 578 27.37 1.62 -16.53
CA SER A 578 26.90 1.76 -15.15
C SER A 578 27.30 0.57 -14.30
N SER A 579 27.72 0.80 -13.08
CA SER A 579 28.06 -0.23 -12.09
C SER A 579 26.83 -0.77 -11.38
N ILE A 580 25.76 0.03 -11.31
CA ILE A 580 24.47 -0.31 -10.70
C ILE A 580 23.37 -0.09 -11.74
N VAL A 581 22.52 -1.10 -11.90
CA VAL A 581 21.36 -1.10 -12.81
C VAL A 581 20.20 -1.74 -12.05
N THR A 582 19.23 -0.94 -11.63
CA THR A 582 18.13 -1.41 -10.78
C THR A 582 16.81 -0.74 -11.17
N PRO A 583 15.66 -1.43 -11.05
CA PRO A 583 14.36 -0.79 -11.26
C PRO A 583 13.96 0.16 -10.14
N ASP A 584 14.38 -0.13 -8.89
CA ASP A 584 13.99 0.63 -7.70
C ASP A 584 15.19 0.80 -6.77
N GLU A 585 15.29 1.98 -6.17
CA GLU A 585 16.23 2.28 -5.11
C GLU A 585 15.46 2.77 -3.87
N LEU A 586 15.85 2.32 -2.69
CA LEU A 586 15.02 2.35 -1.50
C LEU A 586 15.84 2.69 -0.27
N PHE A 587 15.22 3.43 0.63
CA PHE A 587 15.76 3.63 1.97
C PHE A 587 14.63 3.69 3.00
N VAL A 588 14.81 2.97 4.10
CA VAL A 588 13.95 3.10 5.28
C VAL A 588 14.81 3.40 6.49
N GLY A 589 14.51 4.52 7.13
CA GLY A 589 15.28 4.94 8.32
C GLY A 589 14.38 5.59 9.36
N TYR A 590 14.90 5.67 10.58
CA TYR A 590 14.17 6.23 11.71
C TYR A 590 15.08 6.82 12.76
N THR A 591 14.51 7.70 13.55
CA THR A 591 15.01 8.27 14.78
C THR A 591 14.11 7.84 15.95
N PRO A 592 14.41 8.20 17.22
CA PRO A 592 13.47 7.96 18.32
C PRO A 592 12.09 8.63 18.17
N GLN A 593 11.94 9.61 17.27
CA GLN A 593 10.70 10.37 17.07
C GLN A 593 9.99 10.06 15.76
N TYR A 594 10.74 9.85 14.68
CA TYR A 594 10.19 9.74 13.34
C TYR A 594 10.69 8.52 12.59
N SER A 595 9.84 7.92 11.77
CA SER A 595 10.19 6.90 10.78
C SER A 595 9.84 7.42 9.39
N MET A 596 10.73 7.16 8.42
CA MET A 596 10.52 7.53 7.03
C MET A 596 10.98 6.41 6.11
N ALA A 597 10.12 6.07 5.15
CA ALA A 597 10.45 5.16 4.06
C ALA A 597 10.39 5.91 2.73
N VAL A 598 11.39 5.70 1.89
CA VAL A 598 11.55 6.35 0.58
C VAL A 598 11.72 5.29 -0.49
N TRP A 599 10.95 5.40 -1.55
CA TRP A 599 11.10 4.69 -2.80
C TRP A 599 11.48 5.67 -3.91
N THR A 600 12.40 5.27 -4.79
CA THR A 600 12.72 5.98 -6.02
C THR A 600 12.79 5.02 -7.21
N GLY A 601 12.33 5.49 -8.36
CA GLY A 601 12.29 4.72 -9.59
C GLY A 601 11.57 5.46 -10.71
N TYR A 602 11.51 4.88 -11.89
CA TYR A 602 10.76 5.44 -13.00
C TYR A 602 9.36 4.85 -13.08
N SER A 603 8.39 5.61 -13.62
CA SER A 603 7.02 5.13 -13.85
C SER A 603 7.02 3.89 -14.73
N ASN A 604 7.82 3.86 -15.78
CA ASN A 604 8.11 2.66 -16.53
C ASN A 604 9.24 1.86 -15.84
N ARG A 605 8.91 0.70 -15.27
CA ARG A 605 9.86 -0.16 -14.56
C ARG A 605 11.08 -0.57 -15.42
N LEU A 606 10.92 -0.64 -16.75
CA LEU A 606 12.01 -0.97 -17.67
C LEU A 606 12.97 0.20 -17.94
N THR A 607 12.71 1.38 -17.38
CA THR A 607 13.67 2.48 -17.33
C THR A 607 14.51 2.33 -16.06
N PRO A 608 15.81 1.99 -16.17
CA PRO A 608 16.62 1.68 -14.99
C PRO A 608 17.04 2.94 -14.23
N VAL A 609 17.09 2.83 -12.90
CA VAL A 609 17.86 3.72 -12.05
C VAL A 609 19.33 3.31 -12.19
N LEU A 610 20.17 4.25 -12.56
CA LEU A 610 21.61 4.06 -12.75
C LEU A 610 22.40 4.76 -11.64
N ASP A 611 23.73 4.70 -11.71
CA ASP A 611 24.67 5.15 -10.67
C ASP A 611 24.32 6.53 -10.05
N ASP A 612 23.87 7.49 -10.86
CA ASP A 612 23.54 8.83 -10.38
C ASP A 612 22.21 8.89 -9.59
N GLY A 613 21.29 7.96 -9.88
CA GLY A 613 20.00 7.85 -9.20
C GLY A 613 20.05 7.09 -7.87
N VAL A 614 21.10 6.31 -7.61
CA VAL A 614 21.17 5.38 -6.48
C VAL A 614 21.30 6.05 -5.11
N LYS A 615 21.55 7.35 -5.05
CA LYS A 615 21.64 8.13 -3.80
C LYS A 615 20.38 8.90 -3.45
N VAL A 616 19.44 8.98 -4.39
CA VAL A 616 18.27 9.86 -4.25
C VAL A 616 17.44 9.49 -3.03
N ALA A 617 17.13 8.22 -2.79
CA ALA A 617 16.34 7.81 -1.61
C ALA A 617 17.01 8.18 -0.29
N THR A 618 18.33 7.99 -0.19
CA THR A 618 19.12 8.37 1.02
C THR A 618 19.23 9.88 1.19
N ASP A 619 19.35 10.64 0.11
CA ASP A 619 19.43 12.11 0.14
C ASP A 619 18.08 12.74 0.51
N VAL A 620 16.99 12.21 0.01
CA VAL A 620 15.62 12.61 0.39
C VAL A 620 15.39 12.35 1.88
N TYR A 621 15.70 11.14 2.36
CA TYR A 621 15.61 10.83 3.78
C TYR A 621 16.44 11.79 4.63
N ARG A 622 17.73 11.96 4.29
CA ARG A 622 18.65 12.82 5.04
C ARG A 622 18.14 14.26 5.10
N SER A 623 17.69 14.82 3.98
CA SER A 623 17.18 16.18 3.91
C SER A 623 15.93 16.39 4.75
N MET A 624 14.99 15.43 4.69
CA MET A 624 13.77 15.50 5.47
C MET A 624 14.01 15.28 6.96
N MET A 625 14.81 14.27 7.34
CA MET A 625 15.12 14.00 8.75
C MET A 625 15.93 15.11 9.38
N LEU A 626 16.88 15.72 8.67
CA LEU A 626 17.59 16.89 9.15
C LEU A 626 16.65 18.06 9.45
N TYR A 627 15.65 18.29 8.61
CA TYR A 627 14.62 19.29 8.87
C TYR A 627 13.81 18.98 10.14
N LEU A 628 13.41 17.73 10.34
CA LEU A 628 12.57 17.31 11.47
C LEU A 628 13.31 17.27 12.81
N THR A 629 14.58 16.87 12.81
CA THR A 629 15.38 16.62 14.04
C THR A 629 16.42 17.70 14.34
N GLY A 630 16.77 18.52 13.34
CA GLY A 630 17.96 19.36 13.43
C GLY A 630 19.23 18.50 13.44
N TYR A 631 20.26 18.97 14.16
CA TYR A 631 21.57 18.32 14.25
C TYR A 631 21.79 17.53 15.55
N SER A 632 20.77 17.32 16.36
CA SER A 632 20.88 16.57 17.60
C SER A 632 19.53 16.00 18.05
N ASN A 633 19.57 14.81 18.63
CA ASN A 633 18.46 14.18 19.33
C ASN A 633 18.98 13.31 20.46
N GLU A 634 18.10 12.72 21.26
CA GLU A 634 18.45 11.75 22.29
C GLU A 634 18.56 10.35 21.69
N ASP A 635 19.45 9.49 22.24
CA ASP A 635 19.57 8.10 21.82
C ASP A 635 18.46 7.24 22.47
N TRP A 636 18.22 6.06 21.90
CA TRP A 636 17.35 5.06 22.50
C TRP A 636 17.89 4.53 23.82
N THR A 637 17.04 4.41 24.81
CA THR A 637 17.38 3.80 26.09
C THR A 637 17.40 2.29 25.97
N PRO A 638 18.51 1.60 26.36
CA PRO A 638 18.55 0.14 26.35
C PRO A 638 17.49 -0.45 27.29
N PRO A 639 16.67 -1.42 26.83
CA PRO A 639 15.71 -2.10 27.70
C PRO A 639 16.42 -3.04 28.67
N SER A 640 15.72 -3.38 29.77
CA SER A 640 16.15 -4.45 30.65
C SER A 640 16.18 -5.78 29.89
N GLY A 641 17.09 -6.68 30.24
CA GLY A 641 17.20 -7.99 29.57
C GLY A 641 18.32 -8.08 28.54
N LEU A 642 19.06 -6.99 28.31
CA LEU A 642 20.24 -6.95 27.47
C LEU A 642 21.49 -6.54 28.26
N PHE A 643 22.65 -7.04 27.83
CA PHE A 643 23.93 -6.49 28.22
C PHE A 643 24.84 -6.32 26.99
N ARG A 644 25.75 -5.37 27.06
CA ARG A 644 26.74 -5.09 26.02
C ARG A 644 28.11 -5.66 26.38
N SER A 645 28.72 -6.35 25.42
CA SER A 645 30.11 -6.81 25.52
C SER A 645 30.84 -6.41 24.23
N GLY A 646 31.81 -5.50 24.35
CA GLY A 646 32.43 -4.86 23.21
C GLY A 646 31.38 -4.10 22.36
N SER A 647 31.40 -4.32 21.06
CA SER A 647 30.44 -3.71 20.11
C SER A 647 29.10 -4.42 19.98
N TYR A 648 28.86 -5.49 20.73
CA TYR A 648 27.73 -6.38 20.54
C TYR A 648 26.79 -6.43 21.73
N LEU A 649 25.53 -6.69 21.46
CA LEU A 649 24.47 -6.90 22.44
C LEU A 649 24.15 -8.39 22.60
N TYR A 650 23.81 -8.77 23.82
CA TYR A 650 23.49 -10.15 24.22
C TYR A 650 22.23 -10.14 25.09
N LEU A 651 21.37 -11.15 24.93
CA LEU A 651 20.29 -11.41 25.87
C LEU A 651 20.89 -11.85 27.22
N ASN A 652 20.32 -11.35 28.33
CA ASN A 652 20.74 -11.76 29.67
C ASN A 652 20.62 -13.27 29.84
N GLY A 653 21.64 -13.88 30.46
CA GLY A 653 21.73 -15.32 30.65
C GLY A 653 22.33 -16.08 29.47
N THR A 654 22.71 -15.41 28.38
CA THR A 654 23.43 -16.04 27.28
C THR A 654 24.95 -15.89 27.43
N SER A 655 25.70 -16.83 26.85
CA SER A 655 27.17 -16.80 26.83
C SER A 655 27.67 -15.81 25.79
N THR A 656 28.75 -15.07 26.11
CA THR A 656 29.49 -14.25 25.12
C THR A 656 30.24 -15.09 24.09
N TYR A 657 30.36 -16.40 24.30
CA TYR A 657 30.88 -17.32 23.28
C TYR A 657 29.76 -17.60 22.23
N SER A 658 29.89 -16.97 21.07
CA SER A 658 29.00 -17.21 19.94
C SER A 658 29.17 -18.65 19.46
N ARG A 659 28.14 -19.50 19.63
CA ARG A 659 28.06 -20.77 18.94
C ARG A 659 27.78 -20.47 17.47
N ALA A 660 28.65 -20.90 16.58
CA ALA A 660 28.36 -20.84 15.15
C ALA A 660 27.06 -21.57 14.86
N TYR A 661 26.14 -20.94 14.14
CA TYR A 661 24.92 -21.61 13.67
C TYR A 661 25.34 -22.62 12.61
N THR A 662 25.35 -23.91 13.00
CA THR A 662 25.50 -25.03 12.08
C THR A 662 24.13 -25.64 11.85
N GLN A 663 23.66 -25.60 10.63
CA GLN A 663 22.46 -26.29 10.20
C GLN A 663 22.60 -27.80 10.48
N SER A 664 21.78 -28.35 11.37
CA SER A 664 21.67 -29.79 11.54
C SER A 664 20.94 -30.37 10.33
N SER A 665 21.65 -30.99 9.43
CA SER A 665 21.04 -31.80 8.37
C SER A 665 20.29 -32.95 9.02
N SER A 666 18.96 -32.84 9.17
CA SER A 666 18.09 -33.95 9.51
C SER A 666 17.92 -34.85 8.28
N SER A 667 18.86 -35.78 8.09
CA SER A 667 18.59 -36.94 7.26
C SER A 667 17.69 -37.88 8.07
N SER A 668 16.42 -37.93 7.73
CA SER A 668 15.49 -38.95 8.18
C SER A 668 15.90 -40.31 7.57
N THR A 669 16.63 -41.12 8.34
CA THR A 669 16.73 -42.53 8.08
C THR A 669 15.89 -43.25 9.15
N SER A 670 14.77 -43.79 8.71
CA SER A 670 13.98 -44.72 9.49
C SER A 670 14.77 -46.03 9.60
N GLU A 671 15.13 -46.43 10.84
CA GLU A 671 15.41 -47.83 11.16
C GLU A 671 14.83 -48.23 12.51
N SER A 672 14.24 -49.40 12.46
CA SER A 672 13.42 -50.04 13.46
C SER A 672 14.19 -50.52 14.69
N SER A 673 13.45 -50.51 15.77
CA SER A 673 13.65 -51.16 17.09
C SER A 673 14.41 -52.47 17.13
N SER A 674 15.34 -52.61 18.09
CA SER A 674 15.40 -53.77 19.00
C SER A 674 16.17 -53.46 20.29
N GLU A 675 15.53 -53.79 21.38
CA GLU A 675 16.03 -53.76 22.75
C GLU A 675 17.24 -54.68 22.97
N SER A 676 18.19 -54.29 23.78
CA SER A 676 18.59 -55.15 24.94
C SER A 676 19.57 -54.41 25.87
N SER A 677 19.29 -54.64 27.13
CA SER A 677 19.96 -54.24 28.37
C SER A 677 21.40 -54.75 28.50
N SER A 678 22.26 -54.01 29.20
CA SER A 678 22.84 -54.35 30.54
C SER A 678 24.17 -53.62 30.82
N GLN A 679 24.15 -52.98 31.95
CA GLN A 679 25.12 -52.92 33.08
C GLN A 679 26.64 -52.81 32.86
N SER A 680 27.13 -51.71 33.44
CA SER A 680 28.12 -51.54 34.55
C SER A 680 29.60 -51.84 34.33
N THR A 681 30.36 -50.95 34.83
CA THR A 681 31.52 -50.90 35.78
C THR A 681 32.75 -50.22 35.19
N SER A 682 33.08 -49.13 35.76
CA SER A 682 34.17 -48.63 36.63
C SER A 682 35.63 -48.95 36.26
N GLU A 683 36.45 -47.92 36.64
CA GLU A 683 37.89 -47.90 36.97
C GLU A 683 38.86 -47.60 35.82
N SER A 684 39.57 -46.54 35.88
CA SER A 684 40.58 -45.91 36.69
C SER A 684 41.97 -46.03 36.09
N SER A 685 42.70 -44.92 36.24
CA SER A 685 44.13 -44.72 36.45
C SER A 685 45.10 -44.68 35.27
N GLU A 686 45.72 -43.56 35.28
CA GLU A 686 47.15 -43.22 35.43
C GLU A 686 48.05 -43.32 34.18
N GLU A 687 48.60 -42.20 33.91
CA GLU A 687 49.87 -41.53 34.11
C GLU A 687 51.01 -41.87 33.09
N HIS A 688 51.68 -40.87 32.83
CA HIS A 688 53.07 -40.55 32.52
C HIS A 688 53.30 -39.95 31.12
N SER A 689 53.64 -38.72 31.03
CA SER A 689 54.86 -37.97 31.38
C SER A 689 55.96 -37.98 30.32
N SER A 690 56.39 -36.77 30.10
CA SER A 690 57.75 -36.33 29.66
C SER A 690 58.05 -36.32 28.17
N THR A 691 58.69 -35.38 27.61
CA THR A 691 59.63 -34.29 27.87
C THR A 691 60.18 -33.76 26.56
N ASN A 692 60.39 -32.51 26.50
CA ASN A 692 61.55 -31.75 25.94
C ASN A 692 61.93 -31.98 24.48
N SER A 693 62.32 -31.03 23.70
CA SER A 693 63.10 -29.78 23.90
C SER A 693 63.27 -29.07 22.55
N SER A 694 63.14 -27.76 22.59
CA SER A 694 64.14 -26.72 22.26
C SER A 694 64.85 -26.77 20.92
N SER A 695 64.80 -25.68 20.21
CA SER A 695 65.84 -24.66 20.01
C SER A 695 65.47 -23.85 18.75
N GLN A 696 65.30 -22.53 18.86
CA GLN A 696 66.26 -21.46 18.65
C GLN A 696 67.05 -21.56 17.33
N THR A 697 66.89 -20.56 16.47
CA THR A 697 67.74 -19.34 16.34
C THR A 697 67.31 -18.60 15.08
N SER A 698 66.96 -17.32 15.15
CA SER A 698 67.68 -16.08 14.90
C SER A 698 68.40 -15.99 13.55
N SER A 699 68.11 -14.94 12.76
CA SER A 699 68.74 -13.62 12.80
C SER A 699 68.43 -12.85 11.50
N THR A 700 68.07 -11.63 11.61
CA THR A 700 68.76 -10.38 11.15
C THR A 700 69.08 -10.30 9.66
N SER A 701 68.90 -9.25 8.89
CA SER A 701 68.94 -7.81 9.14
C SER A 701 68.82 -7.08 7.80
N SER A 702 68.39 -5.81 7.93
CA SER A 702 68.83 -4.60 7.21
C SER A 702 68.73 -4.59 5.67
N GLY A 703 68.33 -3.59 5.05
CA GLY A 703 68.24 -2.18 5.30
C GLY A 703 68.25 -1.43 3.98
N THR A 704 67.78 -0.23 4.07
CA THR A 704 68.22 1.02 3.41
C THR A 704 67.55 1.41 2.07
N THR A 705 66.71 2.42 2.21
CA THR A 705 66.72 3.80 1.61
C THR A 705 67.12 3.99 0.15
N SER A 706 66.24 4.69 -0.58
CA SER A 706 66.46 6.09 -0.97
C SER A 706 65.45 6.56 -2.03
N ASN A 707 64.79 7.62 -1.70
CA ASN A 707 64.60 8.95 -2.32
C ASN A 707 64.94 9.11 -3.81
N SER A 708 63.96 9.73 -4.52
CA SER A 708 64.05 11.09 -5.11
C SER A 708 62.88 11.30 -6.10
N THR A 709 62.05 12.27 -5.81
CA THR A 709 61.93 13.66 -6.32
C THR A 709 61.95 13.84 -7.82
N SER A 710 60.90 14.50 -8.19
CA SER A 710 60.70 15.73 -9.02
C SER A 710 59.84 15.51 -10.24
N SER A 711 58.74 16.18 -10.27
CA SER A 711 58.42 17.52 -10.78
C SER A 711 58.11 17.58 -12.27
N ASN A 712 56.96 18.05 -12.52
CA ASN A 712 56.58 19.25 -13.26
C ASN A 712 55.79 19.10 -14.57
N GLN A 713 54.69 19.80 -14.55
CA GLN A 713 54.08 20.68 -15.61
C GLN A 713 53.81 20.03 -16.97
N GLY A 714 52.73 20.25 -17.57
CA GLY A 714 51.80 21.36 -17.64
C GLY A 714 50.97 21.29 -18.92
N THR A 715 49.93 22.07 -18.90
CA THR A 715 49.27 22.76 -20.03
C THR A 715 48.43 21.91 -20.99
N GLU A 716 47.10 22.09 -20.88
CA GLU A 716 46.21 22.95 -21.67
C GLU A 716 45.74 22.40 -23.04
N HIS A 717 44.43 22.61 -23.21
CA HIS A 717 43.63 22.84 -24.42
C HIS A 717 43.04 21.60 -25.16
N ARG A 718 41.82 21.38 -25.01
CA ARG A 718 40.58 21.82 -25.73
C ARG A 718 39.39 21.02 -25.25
#